data_5acd4a648e5d6fced89433588a207d6f
#
_entry.id   5acd4a648e5d6fced89433588a207d6f
#
_cell.length_a   1.000
_cell.length_b   1.000
_cell.length_c   1.000
_cell.angle_alpha   90.00
_cell.angle_beta   90.00
_cell.angle_gamma   90.00
#
_symmetry.space_group_name_H-M   'P 1'
#
loop_
_entity.id
_entity.type
_entity.pdbx_description
1 polymer ?
#
loop_
_entity_poly.entity_id
_entity_poly.type
_entity_poly.pdbx_seq_one_letter_code
_entity_poly.pdbx_strand_id
1 'polypeptide(L)'
;MRLALRVVAVLLLIVLLVTASAYLYLRQSLPKTFGEVEIAGVGAAVEVLRDRHGIPHIHAATLEDAHFALGFVHAQDRLWQMEMNRRIGSGRLAEILGPGALEADRFMRTLGLRRVAAENLARYDDETRRLLEAYAAGVNAFLAGKPVLPPEFWLLNVTPEPWSPIDSIVWTKLMAWDLGGNWRSELLRMRLSRTLALERIQELLPPYPGDAPPPLPDLKALYSGLEKKPAANPVFSGIRGQVRNSAHASAQANYGPDPEFPGGSNSWVVSGARSASGKPLLANDPHLGLTAPPVWYFAHVQAPGLDAIGATLPGVPAILVGRNERIAWGLTNTGADVQDLYLERLDGTFAETEEIIKVKGAPDERLKVRRSRHGPLISDVARPALEAAPRGYAVALAWTALAADDLTMQAALRLARARDWNELLAAGRMLHAPPQTVSYADVDGNIGFVAAGRVPLRKPANDLRGLAPAPGWDERYDWAGYIPFEEMPQAFNPPGGSVVLANHKIAPPGYRHHITYEWQPPYRARRIDDLLKEPKHDLSSFQRMHSDVVSLAVRELLPKFLAGKPDERLAGWDGSMSKDRTEPLIMAAWWREFARALYADELGDAFRANWAARAVFLDNVLSGQRHWCDDVRTAAVESCEQILAASFEKAKEGIERQYGKDKAWGDAHVARHRHRPFTRQPWLARVFDIRVPSAGDAYTVNVGAMDFNDEAEPFANRHAPSLRMVADLADPQASVFIHSGGQSGNPLSAHYRGFSEAWARGEYVPMVSERRRLEADGAQRLVLRPRK
;
A
#
# COMPACT_ATOMS: atom_id res chain seq x y z
N MET A 1 -52.68 -26.68 9.56
CA MET A 1 -52.25 -25.77 8.47
C MET A 1 -52.49 -24.28 8.79
N ARG A 2 -53.71 -23.81 9.05
CA ARG A 2 -53.98 -22.35 9.34
C ARG A 2 -53.29 -21.82 10.58
N LEU A 3 -53.15 -22.60 11.66
CA LEU A 3 -52.44 -22.18 12.88
C LEU A 3 -50.90 -22.05 12.62
N ALA A 4 -50.32 -23.04 11.95
CA ALA A 4 -48.91 -23.01 11.57
C ALA A 4 -48.57 -21.79 10.67
N LEU A 5 -49.42 -21.47 9.68
CA LEU A 5 -49.26 -20.27 8.84
C LEU A 5 -49.36 -18.97 9.65
N ARG A 6 -50.24 -18.88 10.64
CA ARG A 6 -50.33 -17.71 11.54
C ARG A 6 -49.09 -17.57 12.40
N VAL A 7 -48.55 -18.66 12.96
CA VAL A 7 -47.30 -18.65 13.75
C VAL A 7 -46.13 -18.20 12.87
N VAL A 8 -45.98 -18.74 11.65
CA VAL A 8 -44.95 -18.32 10.70
C VAL A 8 -45.11 -16.83 10.35
N ALA A 9 -46.32 -16.36 10.06
CA ALA A 9 -46.57 -14.96 9.76
C ALA A 9 -46.19 -14.03 10.92
N VAL A 10 -46.52 -14.40 12.17
CA VAL A 10 -46.10 -13.65 13.36
C VAL A 10 -44.59 -13.63 13.55
N LEU A 11 -43.92 -14.78 13.36
CA LEU A 11 -42.46 -14.85 13.43
C LEU A 11 -41.80 -13.97 12.36
N LEU A 12 -42.28 -14.01 11.13
CA LEU A 12 -41.79 -13.14 10.05
C LEU A 12 -42.02 -11.65 10.35
N LEU A 13 -43.17 -11.30 10.93
CA LEU A 13 -43.45 -9.92 11.34
C LEU A 13 -42.52 -9.48 12.47
N ILE A 14 -42.26 -10.33 13.47
CA ILE A 14 -41.30 -10.04 14.55
C ILE A 14 -39.88 -9.83 13.96
N VAL A 15 -39.44 -10.72 13.08
CA VAL A 15 -38.12 -10.60 12.41
C VAL A 15 -38.05 -9.29 11.62
N LEU A 16 -39.10 -8.94 10.87
CA LEU A 16 -39.18 -7.70 10.11
C LEU A 16 -39.10 -6.47 11.03
N LEU A 17 -39.87 -6.46 12.14
CA LEU A 17 -39.86 -5.36 13.11
C LEU A 17 -38.49 -5.21 13.80
N VAL A 18 -37.89 -6.32 14.21
CA VAL A 18 -36.53 -6.32 14.81
C VAL A 18 -35.48 -5.79 13.81
N THR A 19 -35.55 -6.27 12.57
CA THR A 19 -34.63 -5.83 11.52
C THR A 19 -34.79 -4.35 11.17
N ALA A 20 -36.06 -3.88 11.06
CA ALA A 20 -36.34 -2.47 10.81
C ALA A 20 -35.89 -1.58 11.99
N SER A 21 -36.13 -2.02 13.23
CA SER A 21 -35.69 -1.29 14.43
C SER A 21 -34.17 -1.22 14.52
N ALA A 22 -33.46 -2.33 14.26
CA ALA A 22 -32.03 -2.38 14.22
C ALA A 22 -31.45 -1.46 13.10
N TYR A 23 -32.05 -1.47 11.92
CA TYR A 23 -31.68 -0.58 10.83
C TYR A 23 -31.87 0.90 11.20
N LEU A 24 -33.03 1.28 11.74
CA LEU A 24 -33.27 2.66 12.16
C LEU A 24 -32.35 3.11 13.29
N TYR A 25 -32.02 2.22 14.22
CA TYR A 25 -31.06 2.48 15.28
C TYR A 25 -29.64 2.68 14.70
N LEU A 26 -29.18 1.76 13.86
CA LEU A 26 -27.85 1.85 13.24
C LEU A 26 -27.71 3.05 12.30
N ARG A 27 -28.80 3.53 11.67
CA ARG A 27 -28.77 4.79 10.90
C ARG A 27 -28.40 6.01 11.73
N GLN A 28 -28.57 5.98 13.05
CA GLN A 28 -28.11 7.06 13.93
C GLN A 28 -26.59 7.11 14.07
N SER A 29 -25.86 6.07 13.60
CA SER A 29 -24.39 6.09 13.50
C SER A 29 -23.86 6.90 12.31
N LEU A 30 -24.74 7.40 11.43
CA LEU A 30 -24.35 8.30 10.35
C LEU A 30 -23.93 9.67 10.90
N PRO A 31 -22.95 10.34 10.26
CA PRO A 31 -22.44 11.62 10.74
C PRO A 31 -23.51 12.71 10.76
N LYS A 32 -23.50 13.54 11.79
CA LYS A 32 -24.26 14.79 11.82
C LYS A 32 -23.50 15.81 10.96
N THR A 33 -24.10 16.28 9.88
CA THR A 33 -23.48 17.14 8.87
C THR A 33 -24.01 18.56 8.84
N PHE A 34 -25.04 18.88 9.65
CA PHE A 34 -25.63 20.22 9.70
C PHE A 34 -26.01 20.63 11.13
N GLY A 35 -26.20 21.95 11.32
CA GLY A 35 -26.56 22.55 12.62
C GLY A 35 -25.35 22.85 13.50
N GLU A 36 -25.54 22.86 14.79
CA GLU A 36 -24.50 23.19 15.78
C GLU A 36 -24.26 22.04 16.75
N VAL A 37 -23.02 21.93 17.23
CA VAL A 37 -22.62 20.99 18.27
C VAL A 37 -21.74 21.74 19.28
N GLU A 38 -22.18 21.81 20.53
CA GLU A 38 -21.36 22.30 21.63
C GLU A 38 -20.40 21.20 22.07
N ILE A 39 -19.09 21.51 22.07
CA ILE A 39 -18.04 20.53 22.25
C ILE A 39 -16.89 21.10 23.10
N ALA A 40 -16.35 20.31 24.00
CA ALA A 40 -15.20 20.69 24.79
C ALA A 40 -13.91 20.49 23.99
N GLY A 41 -12.91 21.35 24.21
CA GLY A 41 -11.58 21.21 23.65
C GLY A 41 -11.34 22.00 22.36
N VAL A 42 -12.37 22.57 21.74
CA VAL A 42 -12.20 23.54 20.66
C VAL A 42 -12.05 24.94 21.25
N GLY A 43 -11.10 25.74 20.74
CA GLY A 43 -10.81 27.09 21.27
C GLY A 43 -11.78 28.15 20.75
N ALA A 44 -12.12 28.10 19.48
CA ALA A 44 -13.09 28.97 18.81
C ALA A 44 -14.09 28.16 17.99
N ALA A 45 -15.15 28.80 17.51
CA ALA A 45 -16.12 28.12 16.64
C ALA A 45 -15.45 27.72 15.33
N VAL A 46 -15.57 26.44 14.95
CA VAL A 46 -15.10 25.90 13.69
C VAL A 46 -16.28 25.56 12.82
N GLU A 47 -16.20 25.95 11.56
CA GLU A 47 -17.21 25.66 10.56
C GLU A 47 -16.75 24.51 9.65
N VAL A 48 -17.58 23.51 9.47
CA VAL A 48 -17.38 22.38 8.57
C VAL A 48 -18.47 22.39 7.52
N LEU A 49 -18.11 22.73 6.30
CA LEU A 49 -18.99 22.63 5.15
C LEU A 49 -18.80 21.26 4.51
N ARG A 50 -19.88 20.50 4.31
CA ARG A 50 -19.81 19.23 3.56
C ARG A 50 -20.46 19.39 2.21
N ASP A 51 -19.73 19.14 1.16
CA ASP A 51 -20.20 19.19 -0.21
C ASP A 51 -21.10 17.98 -0.54
N ARG A 52 -21.65 17.97 -1.75
CA ARG A 52 -22.51 16.87 -2.25
C ARG A 52 -21.80 15.51 -2.32
N HIS A 53 -20.48 15.47 -2.29
CA HIS A 53 -19.65 14.25 -2.30
C HIS A 53 -19.30 13.77 -0.87
N GLY A 54 -19.73 14.50 0.14
CA GLY A 54 -19.43 14.22 1.55
C GLY A 54 -18.04 14.69 1.99
N ILE A 55 -17.35 15.49 1.18
CA ILE A 55 -16.02 16.02 1.48
C ILE A 55 -16.16 17.18 2.48
N PRO A 56 -15.48 17.14 3.64
CA PRO A 56 -15.50 18.23 4.59
C PRO A 56 -14.53 19.34 4.19
N HIS A 57 -15.00 20.58 4.28
CA HIS A 57 -14.22 21.82 4.16
C HIS A 57 -14.23 22.49 5.53
N ILE A 58 -13.09 22.49 6.20
CA ILE A 58 -12.91 22.94 7.58
C ILE A 58 -12.39 24.36 7.56
N HIS A 59 -13.10 25.31 8.20
CA HIS A 59 -12.69 26.70 8.35
C HIS A 59 -12.53 27.00 9.85
N ALA A 60 -11.30 27.29 10.28
CA ALA A 60 -10.94 27.52 11.67
C ALA A 60 -10.13 28.80 11.88
N ALA A 61 -10.17 29.32 13.09
CA ALA A 61 -9.43 30.53 13.47
C ALA A 61 -7.96 30.23 13.85
N THR A 62 -7.63 28.98 14.19
CA THR A 62 -6.28 28.53 14.56
C THR A 62 -5.94 27.20 13.91
N LEU A 63 -4.65 26.85 13.81
CA LEU A 63 -4.20 25.55 13.33
C LEU A 63 -4.67 24.42 14.25
N GLU A 64 -4.64 24.64 15.55
CA GLU A 64 -5.09 23.68 16.57
C GLU A 64 -6.59 23.37 16.38
N ASP A 65 -7.44 24.37 16.21
CA ASP A 65 -8.88 24.18 16.00
C ASP A 65 -9.16 23.47 14.65
N ALA A 66 -8.37 23.76 13.61
CA ALA A 66 -8.48 23.08 12.32
C ALA A 66 -8.16 21.58 12.43
N HIS A 67 -7.07 21.24 13.15
CA HIS A 67 -6.69 19.83 13.37
C HIS A 67 -7.64 19.12 14.32
N PHE A 68 -8.18 19.83 15.34
CA PHE A 68 -9.26 19.32 16.17
C PHE A 68 -10.48 18.92 15.30
N ALA A 69 -10.93 19.82 14.44
CA ALA A 69 -12.07 19.54 13.56
C ALA A 69 -11.79 18.40 12.57
N LEU A 70 -10.56 18.30 12.04
CA LEU A 70 -10.17 17.19 11.20
C LEU A 70 -10.22 15.85 11.95
N GLY A 71 -9.76 15.81 13.20
CA GLY A 71 -9.89 14.63 14.07
C GLY A 71 -11.34 14.24 14.31
N PHE A 72 -12.19 15.23 14.59
CA PHE A 72 -13.62 15.03 14.77
C PHE A 72 -14.31 14.43 13.53
N VAL A 73 -14.07 14.98 12.33
CA VAL A 73 -14.71 14.48 11.11
C VAL A 73 -14.15 13.13 10.67
N HIS A 74 -12.87 12.85 10.88
CA HIS A 74 -12.31 11.52 10.65
C HIS A 74 -12.99 10.48 11.55
N ALA A 75 -13.21 10.79 12.83
CA ALA A 75 -13.95 9.91 13.75
C ALA A 75 -15.41 9.73 13.33
N GLN A 76 -16.10 10.81 12.89
CA GLN A 76 -17.47 10.70 12.41
C GLN A 76 -17.62 9.72 11.24
N ASP A 77 -16.66 9.73 10.29
CA ASP A 77 -16.80 9.01 9.03
C ASP A 77 -16.09 7.68 9.02
N ARG A 78 -14.99 7.51 9.78
CA ARG A 78 -14.03 6.43 9.60
C ARG A 78 -13.57 5.75 10.89
N LEU A 79 -14.32 5.87 11.98
CA LEU A 79 -13.93 5.41 13.32
C LEU A 79 -13.47 3.94 13.35
N TRP A 80 -14.21 3.03 12.67
CA TRP A 80 -13.81 1.62 12.61
C TRP A 80 -12.46 1.41 11.92
N GLN A 81 -12.23 2.10 10.81
CA GLN A 81 -10.94 2.04 10.11
C GLN A 81 -9.79 2.53 10.99
N MET A 82 -9.99 3.64 11.70
CA MET A 82 -9.01 4.17 12.65
C MET A 82 -8.72 3.16 13.77
N GLU A 83 -9.75 2.56 14.35
CA GLU A 83 -9.64 1.53 15.39
C GLU A 83 -8.84 0.32 14.90
N MET A 84 -9.15 -0.18 13.70
CA MET A 84 -8.44 -1.32 13.11
C MET A 84 -6.97 -1.00 12.87
N ASN A 85 -6.63 0.16 12.29
CA ASN A 85 -5.27 0.54 11.96
C ASN A 85 -4.40 0.69 13.22
N ARG A 86 -4.91 1.33 14.28
CA ARG A 86 -4.16 1.43 15.54
C ARG A 86 -3.95 0.07 16.20
N ARG A 87 -4.93 -0.85 16.13
CA ARG A 87 -4.80 -2.21 16.67
C ARG A 87 -3.80 -3.03 15.87
N ILE A 88 -3.85 -2.97 14.54
CA ILE A 88 -2.86 -3.62 13.68
C ILE A 88 -1.46 -3.15 14.05
N GLY A 89 -1.19 -1.84 13.95
CA GLY A 89 0.14 -1.29 14.19
C GLY A 89 0.64 -1.44 15.63
N SER A 90 -0.28 -1.60 16.60
CA SER A 90 0.06 -1.85 18.01
C SER A 90 0.14 -3.33 18.37
N GLY A 91 -0.15 -4.28 17.46
CA GLY A 91 -0.22 -5.71 17.77
C GLY A 91 -1.29 -6.05 18.81
N ARG A 92 -2.54 -5.60 18.57
CA ARG A 92 -3.67 -5.71 19.50
C ARG A 92 -4.94 -6.24 18.83
N LEU A 93 -4.80 -6.96 17.71
CA LEU A 93 -5.94 -7.53 17.00
C LEU A 93 -6.58 -8.70 17.77
N ALA A 94 -5.80 -9.53 18.45
CA ALA A 94 -6.28 -10.67 19.20
C ALA A 94 -7.23 -10.28 20.34
N GLU A 95 -7.14 -9.07 20.87
CA GLU A 95 -8.09 -8.51 21.83
C GLU A 95 -9.54 -8.51 21.34
N ILE A 96 -9.75 -8.41 20.04
CA ILE A 96 -11.08 -8.33 19.42
C ILE A 96 -11.42 -9.50 18.51
N LEU A 97 -10.42 -10.12 17.88
CA LEU A 97 -10.58 -11.21 16.91
C LEU A 97 -10.20 -12.60 17.45
N GLY A 98 -9.66 -12.67 18.66
CA GLY A 98 -9.26 -13.93 19.31
C GLY A 98 -7.97 -14.55 18.76
N PRO A 99 -7.74 -15.87 19.02
CA PRO A 99 -6.47 -16.54 18.74
C PRO A 99 -6.01 -16.49 17.27
N GLY A 100 -6.94 -16.39 16.32
CA GLY A 100 -6.61 -16.32 14.90
C GLY A 100 -5.83 -15.08 14.48
N ALA A 101 -5.71 -14.06 15.34
CA ALA A 101 -4.93 -12.84 15.09
C ALA A 101 -3.56 -12.82 15.78
N LEU A 102 -3.24 -13.83 16.60
CA LEU A 102 -2.02 -13.87 17.42
C LEU A 102 -0.73 -13.77 16.60
N GLU A 103 -0.65 -14.43 15.45
CA GLU A 103 0.55 -14.40 14.61
C GLU A 103 0.87 -12.96 14.16
N ALA A 104 -0.15 -12.20 13.75
CA ALA A 104 -0.01 -10.81 13.39
C ALA A 104 0.42 -9.94 14.59
N ASP A 105 -0.21 -10.15 15.75
CA ASP A 105 0.10 -9.38 16.95
C ASP A 105 1.53 -9.66 17.45
N ARG A 106 1.96 -10.93 17.46
CA ARG A 106 3.35 -11.30 17.80
C ARG A 106 4.35 -10.56 16.91
N PHE A 107 4.09 -10.54 15.60
CA PHE A 107 4.96 -9.87 14.64
C PHE A 107 5.03 -8.35 14.88
N MET A 108 3.88 -7.68 15.00
CA MET A 108 3.83 -6.23 15.26
C MET A 108 4.41 -5.83 16.61
N ARG A 109 4.21 -6.65 17.66
CA ARG A 109 4.85 -6.47 18.97
C ARG A 109 6.36 -6.63 18.89
N THR A 110 6.84 -7.59 18.10
CA THR A 110 8.28 -7.81 17.88
C THR A 110 8.91 -6.62 17.16
N LEU A 111 8.26 -6.03 16.15
CA LEU A 111 8.70 -4.79 15.53
C LEU A 111 8.69 -3.62 16.53
N GLY A 112 7.71 -3.56 17.42
CA GLY A 112 7.62 -2.55 18.46
C GLY A 112 7.21 -1.18 17.95
N LEU A 113 6.36 -1.09 16.90
CA LEU A 113 5.99 0.18 16.27
C LEU A 113 5.43 1.20 17.24
N ARG A 114 4.60 0.77 18.21
CA ARG A 114 4.03 1.67 19.23
C ARG A 114 5.08 2.26 20.17
N ARG A 115 6.09 1.47 20.55
CA ARG A 115 7.22 1.94 21.38
C ARG A 115 8.03 2.99 20.60
N VAL A 116 8.39 2.69 19.35
CA VAL A 116 9.13 3.63 18.49
C VAL A 116 8.31 4.90 18.23
N ALA A 117 6.99 4.81 18.05
CA ALA A 117 6.12 5.96 17.89
C ALA A 117 6.14 6.89 19.13
N ALA A 118 6.20 6.32 20.35
CA ALA A 118 6.33 7.10 21.57
C ALA A 118 7.69 7.82 21.66
N GLU A 119 8.77 7.14 21.24
CA GLU A 119 10.12 7.74 21.18
C GLU A 119 10.17 8.89 20.15
N ASN A 120 9.49 8.72 18.98
CA ASN A 120 9.40 9.78 17.96
C ASN A 120 8.62 11.01 18.47
N LEU A 121 7.47 10.80 19.14
CA LEU A 121 6.64 11.88 19.68
C LEU A 121 7.45 12.79 20.61
N ALA A 122 8.33 12.21 21.45
CA ALA A 122 9.18 12.94 22.37
C ALA A 122 10.22 13.84 21.67
N ARG A 123 10.49 13.62 20.39
CA ARG A 123 11.48 14.37 19.59
C ARG A 123 10.88 15.40 18.65
N TYR A 124 9.55 15.39 18.47
CA TYR A 124 8.89 16.41 17.66
C TYR A 124 8.95 17.79 18.33
N ASP A 125 8.93 18.83 17.51
CA ASP A 125 8.82 20.20 18.02
C ASP A 125 7.46 20.46 18.69
N ASP A 126 7.38 21.56 19.41
CA ASP A 126 6.20 21.93 20.20
C ASP A 126 4.96 22.14 19.32
N GLU A 127 5.12 22.72 18.13
CA GLU A 127 4.00 22.90 17.19
C GLU A 127 3.44 21.56 16.76
N THR A 128 4.27 20.66 16.28
CA THR A 128 3.87 19.31 15.87
C THR A 128 3.15 18.55 16.99
N ARG A 129 3.67 18.61 18.22
CA ARG A 129 3.03 17.97 19.37
C ARG A 129 1.64 18.56 19.64
N ARG A 130 1.50 19.89 19.68
CA ARG A 130 0.19 20.55 19.88
C ARG A 130 -0.81 20.17 18.80
N LEU A 131 -0.41 20.13 17.52
CA LEU A 131 -1.32 19.75 16.43
C LEU A 131 -1.77 18.29 16.51
N LEU A 132 -0.89 17.37 16.90
CA LEU A 132 -1.23 15.97 17.16
C LEU A 132 -2.18 15.81 18.36
N GLU A 133 -1.95 16.57 19.44
CA GLU A 133 -2.82 16.62 20.62
C GLU A 133 -4.19 17.19 20.27
N ALA A 134 -4.26 18.27 19.50
CA ALA A 134 -5.50 18.88 19.05
C ALA A 134 -6.31 17.90 18.17
N TYR A 135 -5.65 17.19 17.25
CA TYR A 135 -6.30 16.16 16.45
C TYR A 135 -6.87 15.02 17.33
N ALA A 136 -6.08 14.52 18.27
CA ALA A 136 -6.51 13.48 19.21
C ALA A 136 -7.69 13.98 20.08
N ALA A 137 -7.65 15.23 20.53
CA ALA A 137 -8.75 15.85 21.27
C ALA A 137 -10.03 15.90 20.43
N GLY A 138 -9.95 16.21 19.13
CA GLY A 138 -11.11 16.20 18.22
C GLY A 138 -11.74 14.81 18.07
N VAL A 139 -10.92 13.75 17.89
CA VAL A 139 -11.39 12.36 17.89
C VAL A 139 -12.10 12.01 19.21
N ASN A 140 -11.46 12.36 20.33
CA ASN A 140 -11.99 12.05 21.66
C ASN A 140 -13.25 12.85 22.01
N ALA A 141 -13.36 14.06 21.50
CA ALA A 141 -14.55 14.87 21.67
C ALA A 141 -15.77 14.26 20.93
N PHE A 142 -15.56 13.64 19.74
CA PHE A 142 -16.59 12.86 19.08
C PHE A 142 -17.01 11.65 19.94
N LEU A 143 -16.06 10.90 20.50
CA LEU A 143 -16.32 9.75 21.37
C LEU A 143 -17.05 10.14 22.67
N ALA A 144 -16.67 11.29 23.27
CA ALA A 144 -17.30 11.82 24.48
C ALA A 144 -18.80 12.16 24.29
N GLY A 145 -19.22 12.45 23.05
CA GLY A 145 -20.61 12.64 22.66
C GLY A 145 -21.44 11.34 22.71
N LYS A 146 -20.83 10.19 23.01
CA LYS A 146 -21.48 8.86 23.04
C LYS A 146 -22.33 8.58 21.81
N PRO A 147 -21.77 8.69 20.59
CA PRO A 147 -22.52 8.44 19.36
C PRO A 147 -22.96 6.98 19.29
N VAL A 148 -24.03 6.71 18.53
CA VAL A 148 -24.30 5.34 18.09
C VAL A 148 -23.15 4.93 17.20
N LEU A 149 -22.48 3.82 17.54
CA LEU A 149 -21.30 3.34 16.85
C LEU A 149 -21.67 2.66 15.51
N PRO A 150 -20.75 2.66 14.52
CA PRO A 150 -20.90 1.89 13.28
C PRO A 150 -21.15 0.38 13.54
N PRO A 151 -21.75 -0.33 12.56
CA PRO A 151 -22.16 -1.73 12.74
C PRO A 151 -21.05 -2.68 13.20
N GLU A 152 -19.82 -2.42 12.80
CA GLU A 152 -18.66 -3.26 13.11
C GLU A 152 -18.42 -3.38 14.62
N PHE A 153 -18.57 -2.28 15.34
CA PHE A 153 -18.40 -2.25 16.80
C PHE A 153 -19.43 -3.14 17.50
N TRP A 154 -20.66 -3.15 17.00
CA TRP A 154 -21.73 -3.99 17.51
C TRP A 154 -21.51 -5.46 17.20
N LEU A 155 -21.16 -5.77 15.95
CA LEU A 155 -20.95 -7.15 15.50
C LEU A 155 -19.78 -7.82 16.21
N LEU A 156 -18.75 -7.06 16.56
CA LEU A 156 -17.56 -7.58 17.25
C LEU A 156 -17.58 -7.35 18.76
N ASN A 157 -18.61 -6.64 19.28
CA ASN A 157 -18.69 -6.24 20.68
C ASN A 157 -17.42 -5.52 21.15
N VAL A 158 -17.07 -4.42 20.45
CA VAL A 158 -15.91 -3.59 20.71
C VAL A 158 -16.32 -2.21 21.15
N THR A 159 -15.67 -1.69 22.19
CA THR A 159 -15.79 -0.29 22.59
C THR A 159 -14.52 0.44 22.16
N PRO A 160 -14.62 1.58 21.44
CA PRO A 160 -13.45 2.35 21.05
C PRO A 160 -12.78 2.97 22.27
N GLU A 161 -11.46 2.92 22.32
CA GLU A 161 -10.65 3.58 23.34
C GLU A 161 -10.34 5.03 22.92
N PRO A 162 -10.00 5.93 23.88
CA PRO A 162 -9.52 7.26 23.54
C PRO A 162 -8.33 7.21 22.57
N TRP A 163 -8.33 8.13 21.62
CA TRP A 163 -7.22 8.31 20.67
C TRP A 163 -6.08 9.08 21.29
N SER A 164 -4.85 8.71 20.99
CA SER A 164 -3.65 9.42 21.44
C SER A 164 -2.79 9.86 20.24
N PRO A 165 -1.92 10.87 20.38
CA PRO A 165 -0.94 11.23 19.35
C PRO A 165 -0.11 10.06 18.85
N ILE A 166 0.23 9.10 19.73
CA ILE A 166 0.96 7.89 19.38
C ILE A 166 0.21 7.04 18.35
N ASP A 167 -1.12 6.98 18.40
CA ASP A 167 -1.92 6.19 17.47
C ASP A 167 -1.82 6.73 16.04
N SER A 168 -1.71 8.06 15.88
CA SER A 168 -1.46 8.70 14.58
C SER A 168 -0.07 8.36 14.03
N ILE A 169 0.95 8.36 14.89
CA ILE A 169 2.32 8.01 14.50
C ILE A 169 2.43 6.51 14.18
N VAL A 170 1.79 5.64 14.96
CA VAL A 170 1.71 4.20 14.66
C VAL A 170 1.15 3.94 13.27
N TRP A 171 0.13 4.72 12.86
CA TRP A 171 -0.46 4.59 11.53
C TRP A 171 0.55 4.94 10.42
N THR A 172 1.37 5.99 10.58
CA THR A 172 2.43 6.30 9.59
C THR A 172 3.51 5.21 9.53
N LYS A 173 3.86 4.59 10.67
CA LYS A 173 4.77 3.43 10.70
C LYS A 173 4.17 2.21 9.99
N LEU A 174 2.87 1.97 10.14
CA LEU A 174 2.19 0.91 9.43
C LEU A 174 2.20 1.16 7.92
N MET A 175 1.99 2.41 7.47
CA MET A 175 2.14 2.78 6.06
C MET A 175 3.59 2.59 5.57
N ALA A 176 4.58 2.91 6.40
CA ALA A 176 5.98 2.64 6.06
C ALA A 176 6.27 1.14 5.92
N TRP A 177 5.58 0.29 6.69
CA TRP A 177 5.65 -1.16 6.54
C TRP A 177 4.99 -1.64 5.24
N ASP A 178 3.84 -1.09 4.87
CA ASP A 178 3.13 -1.45 3.65
C ASP A 178 3.86 -1.00 2.37
N LEU A 179 4.64 0.09 2.44
CA LEU A 179 5.32 0.69 1.30
C LEU A 179 6.81 0.33 1.19
N GLY A 180 7.38 -0.34 2.17
CA GLY A 180 8.80 -0.64 2.20
C GLY A 180 9.06 -2.09 2.56
N GLY A 181 10.14 -2.65 2.01
CA GLY A 181 10.67 -3.89 2.52
C GLY A 181 10.95 -4.98 1.51
N ASN A 182 12.24 -5.22 1.36
CA ASN A 182 12.81 -6.30 0.57
C ASN A 182 13.19 -7.53 1.42
N TRP A 183 12.97 -7.52 2.73
CA TRP A 183 13.40 -8.60 3.64
C TRP A 183 12.98 -10.02 3.18
N ARG A 184 11.82 -10.15 2.50
CA ARG A 184 11.37 -11.42 1.92
C ARG A 184 12.21 -11.84 0.72
N SER A 185 12.61 -10.87 -0.13
CA SER A 185 13.50 -11.13 -1.27
C SER A 185 14.90 -11.57 -0.79
N GLU A 186 15.38 -10.98 0.31
CA GLU A 186 16.64 -11.41 0.93
C GLU A 186 16.54 -12.86 1.44
N LEU A 187 15.48 -13.20 2.19
CA LEU A 187 15.25 -14.58 2.64
C LEU A 187 15.12 -15.55 1.46
N LEU A 188 14.45 -15.12 0.38
CA LEU A 188 14.30 -15.94 -0.82
C LEU A 188 15.65 -16.26 -1.44
N ARG A 189 16.52 -15.26 -1.61
CA ARG A 189 17.89 -15.49 -2.15
C ARG A 189 18.69 -16.45 -1.28
N MET A 190 18.65 -16.31 0.06
CA MET A 190 19.29 -17.22 0.97
C MET A 190 18.72 -18.66 0.87
N ARG A 191 17.39 -18.82 0.73
CA ARG A 191 16.76 -20.15 0.57
C ARG A 191 17.13 -20.79 -0.76
N LEU A 192 17.07 -20.03 -1.85
CA LEU A 192 17.38 -20.50 -3.20
C LEU A 192 18.86 -20.92 -3.33
N SER A 193 19.77 -20.23 -2.64
CA SER A 193 21.20 -20.56 -2.69
C SER A 193 21.54 -21.94 -2.14
N ARG A 194 20.62 -22.61 -1.43
CA ARG A 194 20.80 -24.00 -1.00
C ARG A 194 20.77 -25.00 -2.15
N THR A 195 20.01 -24.68 -3.20
CA THR A 195 19.75 -25.57 -4.35
C THR A 195 20.23 -24.98 -5.67
N LEU A 196 20.14 -23.68 -5.86
CA LEU A 196 20.47 -23.01 -7.11
C LEU A 196 21.83 -22.31 -7.04
N ALA A 197 22.57 -22.29 -8.15
CA ALA A 197 23.75 -21.46 -8.33
C ALA A 197 23.36 -19.96 -8.35
N LEU A 198 24.33 -19.07 -8.07
CA LEU A 198 24.09 -17.64 -8.00
C LEU A 198 23.53 -17.08 -9.32
N GLU A 199 24.06 -17.55 -10.45
CA GLU A 199 23.63 -17.13 -11.79
C GLU A 199 22.14 -17.44 -12.01
N ARG A 200 21.67 -18.63 -11.59
CA ARG A 200 20.25 -19.03 -11.68
C ARG A 200 19.36 -18.15 -10.79
N ILE A 201 19.84 -17.78 -9.61
CA ILE A 201 19.11 -16.87 -8.70
C ILE A 201 19.01 -15.48 -9.32
N GLN A 202 20.05 -15.00 -9.97
CA GLN A 202 20.08 -13.70 -10.65
C GLN A 202 19.21 -13.68 -11.91
N GLU A 203 19.13 -14.78 -12.64
CA GLU A 203 18.18 -14.95 -13.75
C GLU A 203 16.72 -14.89 -13.27
N LEU A 204 16.41 -15.60 -12.17
CA LEU A 204 15.07 -15.64 -11.56
C LEU A 204 14.63 -14.28 -11.01
N LEU A 205 15.58 -13.52 -10.46
CA LEU A 205 15.41 -12.18 -9.88
C LEU A 205 16.25 -11.18 -10.71
N PRO A 206 15.84 -10.91 -11.96
CA PRO A 206 16.64 -10.13 -12.88
C PRO A 206 16.81 -8.69 -12.39
N PRO A 207 17.95 -8.06 -12.72
CA PRO A 207 18.18 -6.63 -12.44
C PRO A 207 17.21 -5.76 -13.25
N TYR A 208 17.22 -4.47 -12.96
CA TYR A 208 16.52 -3.49 -13.79
C TYR A 208 16.99 -3.60 -15.26
N PRO A 209 16.08 -3.54 -16.24
CA PRO A 209 16.43 -3.67 -17.65
C PRO A 209 17.53 -2.70 -18.06
N GLY A 210 18.62 -3.26 -18.62
CA GLY A 210 19.82 -2.51 -19.00
C GLY A 210 20.92 -2.44 -17.93
N ASP A 211 20.65 -2.86 -16.70
CA ASP A 211 21.68 -2.96 -15.64
C ASP A 211 22.34 -4.34 -15.64
N ALA A 212 23.61 -4.37 -15.23
CA ALA A 212 24.28 -5.64 -14.93
C ALA A 212 23.73 -6.26 -13.64
N PRO A 213 23.75 -7.60 -13.50
CA PRO A 213 23.45 -8.25 -12.24
C PRO A 213 24.32 -7.72 -11.10
N PRO A 214 23.79 -7.57 -9.87
CA PRO A 214 24.56 -7.13 -8.73
C PRO A 214 25.73 -8.10 -8.45
N PRO A 215 26.92 -7.61 -8.17
CA PRO A 215 28.09 -8.44 -7.89
C PRO A 215 27.98 -9.04 -6.47
N LEU A 216 27.23 -10.13 -6.33
CA LEU A 216 27.09 -10.85 -5.07
C LEU A 216 28.19 -11.91 -4.92
N PRO A 217 28.62 -12.23 -3.68
CA PRO A 217 29.48 -13.37 -3.41
C PRO A 217 28.73 -14.69 -3.65
N ASP A 218 29.43 -15.81 -3.65
CA ASP A 218 28.80 -17.13 -3.66
C ASP A 218 27.98 -17.32 -2.37
N LEU A 219 26.68 -17.12 -2.49
CA LEU A 219 25.73 -17.26 -1.35
C LEU A 219 25.71 -18.69 -0.79
N LYS A 220 25.90 -19.72 -1.65
CA LYS A 220 25.95 -21.10 -1.21
C LYS A 220 27.17 -21.35 -0.32
N ALA A 221 28.33 -20.86 -0.71
CA ALA A 221 29.54 -20.93 0.10
C ALA A 221 29.38 -20.16 1.42
N LEU A 222 28.79 -18.96 1.36
CA LEU A 222 28.53 -18.11 2.53
C LEU A 222 27.68 -18.85 3.59
N TYR A 223 26.58 -19.44 3.18
CA TYR A 223 25.62 -20.03 4.14
C TYR A 223 25.89 -21.49 4.49
N SER A 224 26.50 -22.30 3.61
CA SER A 224 26.82 -23.71 3.90
C SER A 224 27.76 -23.90 5.07
N GLY A 225 28.68 -22.94 5.31
CA GLY A 225 29.58 -22.92 6.45
C GLY A 225 28.87 -22.77 7.80
N LEU A 226 27.65 -22.21 7.81
CA LEU A 226 26.86 -21.94 9.01
C LEU A 226 26.06 -23.17 9.49
N GLU A 227 25.71 -24.10 8.61
CA GLU A 227 24.89 -25.27 8.95
C GLU A 227 25.63 -26.38 9.73
N LYS A 228 26.96 -26.31 9.82
CA LYS A 228 27.80 -27.34 10.39
C LYS A 228 27.89 -27.35 11.93
N LYS A 229 27.28 -26.41 12.63
CA LYS A 229 27.26 -26.35 14.10
C LYS A 229 25.85 -26.56 14.65
N PRO A 230 25.54 -27.72 15.28
CA PRO A 230 24.23 -27.93 15.87
C PRO A 230 24.14 -27.22 17.23
N ALA A 231 23.23 -26.24 17.33
CA ALA A 231 22.75 -25.77 18.63
C ALA A 231 21.29 -26.25 18.80
N ALA A 232 20.99 -26.87 19.95
CA ALA A 232 19.63 -27.20 20.32
C ALA A 232 18.85 -25.90 20.59
N ASN A 233 17.75 -25.70 19.92
CA ASN A 233 16.89 -24.53 20.13
C ASN A 233 15.71 -24.96 21.01
N PRO A 234 15.69 -24.68 22.33
CA PRO A 234 14.64 -25.14 23.24
C PRO A 234 13.30 -24.43 23.09
N VAL A 235 13.25 -23.30 22.39
CA VAL A 235 12.06 -22.43 22.33
C VAL A 235 10.95 -22.97 21.40
N PHE A 236 11.26 -23.86 20.45
CA PHE A 236 10.33 -24.28 19.41
C PHE A 236 9.74 -25.69 19.55
N SER A 237 10.05 -26.44 20.61
CA SER A 237 9.42 -27.78 20.83
C SER A 237 7.90 -27.70 21.08
N GLY A 238 7.40 -26.54 21.58
CA GLY A 238 5.97 -26.34 21.86
C GLY A 238 5.14 -25.95 20.63
N ILE A 239 5.73 -25.30 19.62
CA ILE A 239 4.99 -24.76 18.45
C ILE A 239 4.83 -25.81 17.35
N ARG A 240 5.73 -26.79 17.24
CA ARG A 240 5.64 -27.86 16.22
C ARG A 240 4.37 -28.73 16.33
N GLY A 241 3.74 -28.80 17.50
CA GLY A 241 2.55 -29.62 17.75
C GLY A 241 1.22 -29.00 17.30
N GLN A 242 1.10 -27.67 17.32
CA GLN A 242 -0.17 -26.98 17.05
C GLN A 242 -0.36 -26.54 15.58
N VAL A 243 0.69 -26.53 14.77
CA VAL A 243 0.66 -26.04 13.36
C VAL A 243 0.22 -27.13 12.37
N ARG A 244 0.11 -28.40 12.78
CA ARG A 244 -0.17 -29.54 11.88
C ARG A 244 -1.61 -29.64 11.37
N ASN A 245 -2.59 -28.94 11.95
CA ASN A 245 -4.03 -29.14 11.64
C ASN A 245 -4.75 -27.94 11.04
N SER A 246 -4.06 -26.90 10.58
CA SER A 246 -4.72 -25.77 9.90
C SER A 246 -4.25 -25.61 8.44
N ALA A 247 -4.47 -26.65 7.64
CA ALA A 247 -4.25 -26.58 6.19
C ALA A 247 -5.20 -25.58 5.46
N HIS A 248 -6.01 -24.83 6.20
CA HIS A 248 -6.93 -23.81 5.68
C HIS A 248 -6.75 -22.45 6.36
N ALA A 249 -5.73 -22.26 7.18
CA ALA A 249 -5.40 -20.97 7.80
C ALA A 249 -4.22 -20.28 7.12
N SER A 250 -4.05 -20.45 5.82
CA SER A 250 -3.27 -19.52 4.98
C SER A 250 -4.06 -18.26 4.65
N ALA A 251 -4.88 -17.81 5.58
CA ALA A 251 -5.14 -16.41 5.68
C ALA A 251 -3.97 -15.84 6.49
N GLN A 252 -2.76 -15.89 5.94
CA GLN A 252 -1.81 -14.86 6.26
C GLN A 252 -2.59 -13.56 6.18
N ALA A 253 -2.89 -13.00 7.31
CA ALA A 253 -3.07 -11.59 7.38
C ALA A 253 -1.77 -11.06 6.79
N ASN A 254 -1.77 -10.72 5.49
CA ASN A 254 -0.70 -10.01 4.83
C ASN A 254 -0.70 -8.62 5.45
N TYR A 255 -0.16 -8.51 6.65
CA TYR A 255 0.19 -7.26 7.31
C TYR A 255 1.60 -6.86 6.86
N GLY A 256 1.79 -6.82 5.56
CA GLY A 256 3.02 -6.42 4.90
C GLY A 256 2.80 -6.35 3.40
N PRO A 257 3.67 -5.64 2.67
CA PRO A 257 3.57 -5.53 1.22
C PRO A 257 3.49 -6.93 0.61
N ASP A 258 2.59 -7.08 -0.37
CA ASP A 258 2.62 -8.24 -1.24
C ASP A 258 4.02 -8.29 -1.88
N PRO A 259 4.80 -9.37 -1.71
CA PRO A 259 6.15 -9.42 -2.26
C PRO A 259 6.17 -9.32 -3.79
N GLU A 260 5.03 -9.61 -4.45
CA GLU A 260 4.88 -9.47 -5.89
C GLU A 260 4.59 -8.02 -6.32
N PHE A 261 3.95 -7.23 -5.44
CA PHE A 261 3.57 -5.84 -5.69
C PHE A 261 3.86 -4.96 -4.48
N PRO A 262 5.13 -4.59 -4.24
CA PRO A 262 5.46 -3.61 -3.23
C PRO A 262 4.91 -2.26 -3.67
N GLY A 263 3.70 -1.88 -3.25
CA GLY A 263 2.99 -0.66 -3.57
C GLY A 263 3.58 0.19 -4.69
N GLY A 264 2.79 0.59 -5.64
CA GLY A 264 3.24 1.39 -6.79
C GLY A 264 2.62 2.78 -6.76
N SER A 265 3.04 3.65 -7.66
CA SER A 265 2.40 4.94 -7.90
C SER A 265 2.86 5.48 -9.25
N ASN A 266 2.06 6.39 -9.84
CA ASN A 266 2.56 7.26 -10.88
C ASN A 266 2.48 8.72 -10.43
N SER A 267 3.36 9.54 -10.95
CA SER A 267 3.21 10.98 -10.99
C SER A 267 3.90 11.53 -12.23
N TRP A 268 3.29 12.50 -12.87
CA TRP A 268 3.93 13.25 -13.95
C TRP A 268 3.54 14.71 -13.87
N VAL A 269 4.47 15.56 -14.27
CA VAL A 269 4.33 17.01 -14.24
C VAL A 269 4.79 17.57 -15.57
N VAL A 270 4.09 18.57 -16.09
CA VAL A 270 4.54 19.35 -17.23
C VAL A 270 4.61 20.83 -16.89
N SER A 271 5.60 21.51 -17.45
CA SER A 271 5.75 22.97 -17.34
C SER A 271 4.69 23.72 -18.16
N GLY A 272 4.52 25.01 -17.91
CA GLY A 272 3.63 25.86 -18.68
C GLY A 272 3.92 25.86 -20.19
N ALA A 273 5.18 25.63 -20.59
CA ALA A 273 5.52 25.51 -22.02
C ALA A 273 4.85 24.31 -22.69
N ARG A 274 4.50 23.28 -21.94
CA ARG A 274 3.86 22.04 -22.41
C ARG A 274 2.39 21.90 -22.01
N SER A 275 1.81 22.89 -21.35
CA SER A 275 0.39 22.93 -21.03
C SER A 275 -0.37 23.88 -21.96
N ALA A 276 -1.65 23.65 -22.16
CA ALA A 276 -2.53 24.51 -22.93
C ALA A 276 -2.81 25.85 -22.21
N SER A 277 -2.81 25.83 -20.88
CA SER A 277 -3.06 27.00 -20.02
C SER A 277 -1.84 27.91 -19.86
N GLY A 278 -0.63 27.46 -20.23
CA GLY A 278 0.61 28.20 -20.00
C GLY A 278 1.13 28.12 -18.55
N LYS A 279 0.49 27.33 -17.67
CA LYS A 279 0.92 27.04 -16.29
C LYS A 279 1.05 25.53 -16.09
N PRO A 280 1.84 25.08 -15.10
CA PRO A 280 2.06 23.65 -14.87
C PRO A 280 0.78 22.85 -14.61
N LEU A 281 0.84 21.56 -15.01
CA LEU A 281 -0.12 20.53 -14.63
C LEU A 281 0.63 19.43 -13.88
N LEU A 282 0.04 18.93 -12.80
CA LEU A 282 0.57 17.81 -12.03
C LEU A 282 -0.48 16.72 -11.87
N ALA A 283 -0.10 15.47 -12.23
CA ALA A 283 -0.90 14.29 -11.97
C ALA A 283 -0.23 13.40 -10.92
N ASN A 284 -1.03 12.73 -10.10
CA ASN A 284 -0.55 11.70 -9.16
C ASN A 284 -1.63 10.64 -8.91
N ASP A 285 -1.24 9.38 -8.94
CA ASP A 285 -2.09 8.25 -8.62
C ASP A 285 -1.33 7.17 -7.83
N PRO A 286 -1.37 7.21 -6.48
CA PRO A 286 -0.83 6.17 -5.63
C PRO A 286 -1.56 4.83 -5.82
N HIS A 287 -0.82 3.75 -6.11
CA HIS A 287 -1.36 2.40 -6.23
C HIS A 287 -1.17 1.66 -4.92
N LEU A 288 -2.27 1.36 -4.26
CA LEU A 288 -2.31 0.67 -2.97
C LEU A 288 -3.32 -0.47 -3.00
N GLY A 289 -3.25 -1.33 -1.99
CA GLY A 289 -4.23 -2.38 -1.78
C GLY A 289 -5.65 -1.84 -1.64
N LEU A 290 -6.59 -2.45 -2.34
CA LEU A 290 -7.99 -2.05 -2.33
C LEU A 290 -8.67 -2.52 -1.04
N THR A 291 -9.14 -1.58 -0.23
CA THR A 291 -9.85 -1.83 1.03
C THR A 291 -11.18 -1.10 1.08
N ALA A 292 -12.12 -1.64 1.85
CA ALA A 292 -13.39 -0.99 2.18
C ALA A 292 -13.45 -0.78 3.71
N PRO A 293 -13.49 0.47 4.18
CA PRO A 293 -13.38 1.71 3.41
C PRO A 293 -11.97 1.87 2.80
N PRO A 294 -11.82 2.72 1.76
CA PRO A 294 -10.53 2.98 1.14
C PRO A 294 -9.58 3.68 2.10
N VAL A 295 -8.27 3.59 1.81
CA VAL A 295 -7.24 4.16 2.67
C VAL A 295 -7.33 5.69 2.74
N TRP A 296 -7.70 6.34 1.64
CA TRP A 296 -7.79 7.78 1.51
C TRP A 296 -9.13 8.36 2.01
N TYR A 297 -9.04 9.59 2.48
CA TYR A 297 -10.17 10.44 2.84
C TYR A 297 -9.89 11.87 2.38
N PHE A 298 -10.79 12.47 1.60
CA PHE A 298 -10.61 13.84 1.12
C PHE A 298 -11.02 14.85 2.17
N ALA A 299 -10.24 15.91 2.29
CA ALA A 299 -10.55 17.05 3.15
C ALA A 299 -9.96 18.35 2.58
N HIS A 300 -10.61 19.46 2.86
CA HIS A 300 -10.08 20.80 2.74
C HIS A 300 -9.95 21.38 4.15
N VAL A 301 -8.78 21.94 4.44
CA VAL A 301 -8.46 22.50 5.76
C VAL A 301 -7.94 23.91 5.58
N GLN A 302 -8.65 24.88 6.17
CA GLN A 302 -8.31 26.29 6.12
C GLN A 302 -8.17 26.87 7.54
N ALA A 303 -7.00 27.44 7.80
CA ALA A 303 -6.66 28.19 8.99
C ALA A 303 -5.52 29.19 8.67
N PRO A 304 -5.18 30.15 9.55
CA PRO A 304 -4.03 31.01 9.31
C PRO A 304 -2.75 30.22 9.02
N GLY A 305 -2.16 30.43 7.84
CA GLY A 305 -0.96 29.74 7.37
C GLY A 305 -1.19 28.31 6.82
N LEU A 306 -2.43 27.90 6.63
CA LEU A 306 -2.82 26.63 5.99
C LEU A 306 -4.11 26.83 5.19
N ASP A 307 -4.06 26.60 3.88
CA ASP A 307 -5.22 26.44 3.02
C ASP A 307 -4.92 25.34 2.01
N ALA A 308 -5.25 24.10 2.37
CA ALA A 308 -4.88 22.93 1.58
C ALA A 308 -6.08 22.00 1.40
N ILE A 309 -6.22 21.47 0.18
CA ILE A 309 -7.22 20.48 -0.20
C ILE A 309 -6.54 19.25 -0.81
N GLY A 310 -6.99 18.06 -0.42
CA GLY A 310 -6.40 16.83 -0.93
C GLY A 310 -6.78 15.60 -0.12
N ALA A 311 -5.92 14.61 -0.18
CA ALA A 311 -6.10 13.32 0.47
C ALA A 311 -5.37 13.23 1.80
N THR A 312 -6.11 12.83 2.83
CA THR A 312 -5.62 12.46 4.16
C THR A 312 -5.73 10.95 4.36
N LEU A 313 -5.16 10.46 5.46
CA LEU A 313 -5.40 9.11 5.99
C LEU A 313 -6.18 9.24 7.30
N PRO A 314 -7.37 8.63 7.47
CA PRO A 314 -8.10 8.67 8.73
C PRO A 314 -7.24 8.17 9.89
N GLY A 315 -6.92 9.06 10.82
CA GLY A 315 -5.95 8.84 11.89
C GLY A 315 -4.66 9.67 11.76
N VAL A 316 -4.39 10.28 10.59
CA VAL A 316 -3.22 11.14 10.34
C VAL A 316 -3.69 12.57 10.08
N PRO A 317 -3.20 13.58 10.83
CA PRO A 317 -3.68 14.96 10.75
C PRO A 317 -3.00 15.78 9.64
N ALA A 318 -2.82 15.22 8.43
CA ALA A 318 -2.11 15.92 7.35
C ALA A 318 -2.73 15.64 5.98
N ILE A 319 -2.71 16.64 5.09
CA ILE A 319 -2.95 16.47 3.65
C ILE A 319 -1.65 15.92 3.04
N LEU A 320 -1.66 14.66 2.63
CA LEU A 320 -0.47 13.96 2.14
C LEU A 320 -0.24 14.13 0.64
N VAL A 321 -1.32 14.18 -0.13
CA VAL A 321 -1.32 14.44 -1.58
C VAL A 321 -2.37 15.51 -1.84
N GLY A 322 -2.01 16.57 -2.53
CA GLY A 322 -2.96 17.65 -2.73
C GLY A 322 -2.36 18.92 -3.32
N ARG A 323 -3.04 19.99 -3.07
CA ARG A 323 -2.60 21.35 -3.37
C ARG A 323 -2.96 22.33 -2.26
N ASN A 324 -2.23 23.43 -2.20
CA ASN A 324 -2.62 24.64 -1.50
C ASN A 324 -2.79 25.79 -2.50
N GLU A 325 -2.74 27.02 -2.02
CA GLU A 325 -2.87 28.21 -2.89
C GLU A 325 -1.66 28.43 -3.81
N ARG A 326 -0.50 27.86 -3.49
CA ARG A 326 0.77 28.15 -4.17
C ARG A 326 1.33 26.95 -4.93
N ILE A 327 1.25 25.75 -4.34
CA ILE A 327 1.87 24.54 -4.87
C ILE A 327 0.88 23.38 -4.97
N ALA A 328 1.19 22.45 -5.86
CA ALA A 328 0.64 21.09 -5.84
C ALA A 328 1.77 20.09 -5.62
N TRP A 329 1.46 19.00 -4.91
CA TRP A 329 2.42 17.91 -4.66
C TRP A 329 1.75 16.56 -4.76
N GLY A 330 2.54 15.58 -5.22
CA GLY A 330 2.18 14.16 -5.27
C GLY A 330 3.27 13.30 -4.68
N LEU A 331 2.93 12.08 -4.30
CA LEU A 331 3.85 11.11 -3.71
C LEU A 331 3.93 9.85 -4.57
N THR A 332 5.17 9.41 -4.84
CA THR A 332 5.43 8.09 -5.40
C THR A 332 6.44 7.35 -4.52
N ASN A 333 6.19 6.06 -4.25
CA ASN A 333 7.14 5.25 -3.50
C ASN A 333 8.48 5.21 -4.24
N THR A 334 9.57 5.58 -3.55
CA THR A 334 10.92 5.52 -4.12
C THR A 334 11.37 4.08 -4.37
N GLY A 335 10.85 3.11 -3.60
CA GLY A 335 11.27 1.71 -3.67
C GLY A 335 12.71 1.49 -3.16
N ALA A 336 13.19 2.43 -2.32
CA ALA A 336 14.53 2.33 -1.76
C ALA A 336 14.68 1.12 -0.83
N ASP A 337 15.84 0.53 -0.84
CA ASP A 337 16.23 -0.58 0.04
C ASP A 337 16.56 -0.04 1.44
N VAL A 338 15.58 -0.13 2.34
CA VAL A 338 15.57 0.44 3.69
C VAL A 338 15.53 -0.60 4.80
N GLN A 339 15.61 -1.87 4.42
CA GLN A 339 15.64 -3.02 5.33
C GLN A 339 16.83 -3.90 4.98
N ASP A 340 17.55 -4.37 6.00
CA ASP A 340 18.57 -5.40 5.87
C ASP A 340 18.34 -6.49 6.92
N LEU A 341 18.53 -7.74 6.52
CA LEU A 341 18.50 -8.88 7.43
C LEU A 341 19.91 -9.25 7.92
N TYR A 342 19.97 -9.57 9.19
CA TYR A 342 21.21 -10.03 9.83
C TYR A 342 21.01 -11.39 10.48
N LEU A 343 21.95 -12.30 10.22
CA LEU A 343 22.06 -13.57 10.92
C LEU A 343 22.79 -13.34 12.25
N GLU A 344 22.12 -13.53 13.36
CA GLU A 344 22.69 -13.37 14.69
C GLU A 344 22.95 -14.72 15.34
N ARG A 345 24.11 -14.88 15.98
CA ARG A 345 24.43 -16.10 16.73
C ARG A 345 23.58 -16.20 17.99
N LEU A 346 22.95 -17.36 18.21
CA LEU A 346 22.07 -17.57 19.37
C LEU A 346 22.82 -17.65 20.72
N ASP A 347 24.15 -17.81 20.71
CA ASP A 347 25.03 -17.72 21.87
C ASP A 347 25.43 -16.27 22.24
N GLY A 348 24.94 -15.28 21.45
CA GLY A 348 25.15 -13.86 21.71
C GLY A 348 24.21 -13.31 22.78
N THR A 349 24.46 -12.06 23.17
CA THR A 349 23.62 -11.31 24.12
C THR A 349 22.53 -10.54 23.38
N PHE A 350 21.27 -10.67 23.83
CA PHE A 350 20.13 -9.94 23.30
C PHE A 350 19.46 -9.12 24.39
N ALA A 351 19.02 -7.93 24.03
CA ALA A 351 18.07 -7.20 24.87
C ALA A 351 16.70 -7.92 24.82
N GLU A 352 16.11 -8.16 25.98
CA GLU A 352 14.84 -8.87 26.11
C GLU A 352 13.79 -7.97 26.72
N THR A 353 12.56 -8.04 26.18
CA THR A 353 11.39 -7.35 26.74
C THR A 353 10.23 -8.33 26.74
N GLU A 354 9.48 -8.38 27.83
CA GLU A 354 8.25 -9.17 27.91
C GLU A 354 7.08 -8.28 27.48
N GLU A 355 6.30 -8.77 26.52
CA GLU A 355 5.06 -8.19 26.03
C GLU A 355 3.87 -9.09 26.41
N ILE A 356 2.74 -8.49 26.78
CA ILE A 356 1.51 -9.23 27.05
C ILE A 356 0.51 -8.95 25.94
N ILE A 357 0.08 -10.01 25.26
CA ILE A 357 -0.95 -9.95 24.21
C ILE A 357 -2.25 -10.48 24.82
N LYS A 358 -3.22 -9.59 24.98
CA LYS A 358 -4.57 -9.97 25.41
C LYS A 358 -5.29 -10.70 24.29
N VAL A 359 -6.01 -11.78 24.62
CA VAL A 359 -6.66 -12.66 23.64
C VAL A 359 -8.13 -12.85 23.99
N LYS A 360 -9.03 -12.37 23.12
CA LYS A 360 -10.47 -12.59 23.29
C LYS A 360 -10.81 -14.08 23.31
N GLY A 361 -11.42 -14.54 24.40
CA GLY A 361 -11.87 -15.91 24.55
C GLY A 361 -10.76 -16.96 24.83
N ALA A 362 -9.56 -16.52 25.16
CA ALA A 362 -8.44 -17.38 25.54
C ALA A 362 -7.55 -16.69 26.60
N PRO A 363 -6.64 -17.41 27.27
CA PRO A 363 -5.65 -16.79 28.16
C PRO A 363 -4.76 -15.81 27.41
N ASP A 364 -4.32 -14.77 28.13
CA ASP A 364 -3.34 -13.81 27.63
C ASP A 364 -2.02 -14.52 27.32
N GLU A 365 -1.37 -14.06 26.26
CA GLU A 365 -0.07 -14.61 25.85
C GLU A 365 1.08 -13.73 26.34
N ARG A 366 2.11 -14.34 26.91
CA ARG A 366 3.39 -13.71 27.24
C ARG A 366 4.36 -13.93 26.08
N LEU A 367 4.74 -12.86 25.42
CA LEU A 367 5.68 -12.86 24.32
C LEU A 367 7.02 -12.27 24.78
N LYS A 368 8.09 -13.07 24.69
CA LYS A 368 9.45 -12.57 24.88
C LYS A 368 9.97 -12.01 23.54
N VAL A 369 10.16 -10.70 23.47
CA VAL A 369 10.74 -10.00 22.32
C VAL A 369 12.24 -9.85 22.54
N ARG A 370 13.05 -10.39 21.65
CA ARG A 370 14.51 -10.27 21.65
C ARG A 370 14.97 -9.28 20.57
N ARG A 371 16.01 -8.53 20.90
CA ARG A 371 16.61 -7.56 20.01
C ARG A 371 18.13 -7.66 20.05
N SER A 372 18.74 -7.67 18.85
CA SER A 372 20.18 -7.48 18.68
C SER A 372 20.50 -5.99 18.48
N ARG A 373 21.77 -5.68 18.25
CA ARG A 373 22.21 -4.33 17.85
C ARG A 373 21.63 -3.90 16.48
N HIS A 374 21.26 -4.85 15.61
CA HIS A 374 20.68 -4.57 14.30
C HIS A 374 19.16 -4.40 14.35
N GLY A 375 18.49 -4.94 15.36
CA GLY A 375 17.04 -4.80 15.47
C GLY A 375 16.35 -6.01 16.11
N PRO A 376 15.01 -6.10 15.98
CA PRO A 376 14.22 -7.21 16.53
C PRO A 376 14.51 -8.51 15.80
N LEU A 377 14.52 -9.64 16.55
CA LEU A 377 14.68 -10.98 15.99
C LEU A 377 13.36 -11.45 15.41
N ILE A 378 13.16 -11.22 14.12
CA ILE A 378 11.90 -11.58 13.43
C ILE A 378 11.73 -13.08 13.25
N SER A 379 12.82 -13.87 13.27
CA SER A 379 12.74 -15.34 13.22
C SER A 379 12.06 -15.95 14.45
N ASP A 380 11.90 -15.21 15.55
CA ASP A 380 11.20 -15.69 16.73
C ASP A 380 9.68 -15.80 16.49
N VAL A 381 9.14 -15.06 15.52
CA VAL A 381 7.70 -14.93 15.31
C VAL A 381 7.27 -15.07 13.84
N ALA A 382 8.15 -14.79 12.88
CA ALA A 382 7.85 -14.88 11.45
C ALA A 382 8.29 -16.24 10.88
N ARG A 383 7.33 -17.07 10.52
CA ARG A 383 7.59 -18.41 9.98
C ARG A 383 8.57 -18.43 8.79
N PRO A 384 8.48 -17.53 7.78
CA PRO A 384 9.46 -17.53 6.68
C PRO A 384 10.90 -17.30 7.15
N ALA A 385 11.10 -16.39 8.12
CA ALA A 385 12.42 -16.11 8.68
C ALA A 385 12.94 -17.26 9.55
N LEU A 386 12.04 -17.92 10.33
CA LEU A 386 12.37 -19.09 11.12
C LEU A 386 12.82 -20.28 10.25
N GLU A 387 12.08 -20.57 9.16
CA GLU A 387 12.39 -21.67 8.24
C GLU A 387 13.67 -21.42 7.43
N ALA A 388 13.99 -20.14 7.16
CA ALA A 388 15.20 -19.75 6.46
C ALA A 388 16.44 -19.75 7.36
N ALA A 389 16.30 -19.42 8.64
CA ALA A 389 17.43 -19.32 9.58
C ALA A 389 18.22 -20.63 9.69
N PRO A 390 19.57 -20.62 9.55
CA PRO A 390 20.40 -21.77 9.82
C PRO A 390 20.32 -22.16 11.31
N ARG A 391 20.62 -23.44 11.64
CA ARG A 391 20.64 -23.89 13.04
C ARG A 391 21.68 -23.10 13.85
N GLY A 392 21.29 -22.61 15.02
CA GLY A 392 22.16 -21.82 15.91
C GLY A 392 22.17 -20.32 15.58
N TYR A 393 21.33 -19.89 14.66
CA TYR A 393 21.20 -18.49 14.29
C TYR A 393 19.74 -18.03 14.36
N ALA A 394 19.58 -16.73 14.59
CA ALA A 394 18.33 -15.99 14.45
C ALA A 394 18.44 -14.96 13.32
N VAL A 395 17.31 -14.48 12.81
CA VAL A 395 17.26 -13.40 11.82
C VAL A 395 16.79 -12.13 12.49
N ALA A 396 17.63 -11.11 12.50
CA ALA A 396 17.30 -9.76 12.95
C ALA A 396 16.93 -8.87 11.75
N LEU A 397 16.02 -7.92 11.97
CA LEU A 397 15.60 -6.92 10.97
C LEU A 397 16.12 -5.54 11.35
N ALA A 398 17.03 -4.99 10.57
CA ALA A 398 17.34 -3.57 10.56
C ALA A 398 16.35 -2.86 9.61
N TRP A 399 15.72 -1.79 10.08
CA TRP A 399 14.76 -1.03 9.29
C TRP A 399 14.76 0.45 9.68
N THR A 400 14.89 1.35 8.69
CA THR A 400 15.01 2.79 8.94
C THR A 400 13.82 3.38 9.68
N ALA A 401 12.61 2.84 9.49
CA ALA A 401 11.41 3.29 10.19
C ALA A 401 11.39 2.96 11.69
N LEU A 402 12.31 2.11 12.19
CA LEU A 402 12.49 1.84 13.62
C LEU A 402 13.42 2.83 14.32
N ALA A 403 13.89 3.86 13.62
CA ALA A 403 14.70 4.91 14.19
C ALA A 403 13.90 5.77 15.18
N ALA A 404 14.47 6.01 16.38
CA ALA A 404 13.84 6.79 17.44
C ALA A 404 13.71 8.28 17.10
N ASP A 405 14.48 8.78 16.14
CA ASP A 405 14.55 10.17 15.70
C ASP A 405 13.82 10.43 14.37
N ASP A 406 12.82 9.61 14.03
CA ASP A 406 12.01 9.81 12.83
C ASP A 406 11.09 11.04 12.97
N LEU A 407 11.18 11.95 11.98
CA LEU A 407 10.42 13.21 11.93
C LEU A 407 9.33 13.22 10.87
N THR A 408 8.95 12.07 10.31
CA THR A 408 8.03 11.96 9.17
C THR A 408 6.68 12.66 9.40
N MET A 409 6.11 12.57 10.61
CA MET A 409 4.84 13.26 10.90
C MET A 409 5.00 14.79 10.87
N GLN A 410 6.13 15.31 11.37
CA GLN A 410 6.47 16.73 11.28
C GLN A 410 6.65 17.17 9.82
N ALA A 411 7.28 16.34 9.00
CA ALA A 411 7.40 16.58 7.55
C ALA A 411 6.03 16.71 6.89
N ALA A 412 5.11 15.79 7.17
CA ALA A 412 3.76 15.76 6.57
C ALA A 412 2.96 17.04 6.89
N LEU A 413 3.01 17.51 8.14
CA LEU A 413 2.34 18.76 8.57
C LEU A 413 2.95 20.00 7.90
N ARG A 414 4.25 20.02 7.68
CA ARG A 414 4.94 21.16 7.04
C ARG A 414 4.77 21.15 5.52
N LEU A 415 4.73 19.99 4.89
CA LEU A 415 4.56 19.85 3.45
C LEU A 415 3.26 20.49 2.95
N ALA A 416 2.14 20.27 3.66
CA ALA A 416 0.85 20.86 3.32
C ALA A 416 0.83 22.41 3.39
N ARG A 417 1.81 23.02 4.08
CA ARG A 417 1.97 24.47 4.27
C ARG A 417 3.08 25.07 3.42
N ALA A 418 3.87 24.24 2.73
CA ALA A 418 4.96 24.72 1.88
C ALA A 418 4.42 25.62 0.75
N ARG A 419 5.10 26.72 0.45
CA ARG A 419 4.67 27.73 -0.51
C ARG A 419 5.53 27.79 -1.76
N ASP A 420 6.72 27.19 -1.68
CA ASP A 420 7.70 27.14 -2.77
C ASP A 420 8.57 25.88 -2.67
N TRP A 421 9.50 25.75 -3.63
CA TRP A 421 10.45 24.66 -3.68
C TRP A 421 11.33 24.53 -2.45
N ASN A 422 11.80 25.64 -1.89
CA ASN A 422 12.71 25.62 -0.74
C ASN A 422 12.00 25.13 0.54
N GLU A 423 10.75 25.59 0.75
CA GLU A 423 9.93 25.12 1.86
C GLU A 423 9.54 23.64 1.71
N LEU A 424 9.29 23.17 0.47
CA LEU A 424 9.08 21.76 0.20
C LEU A 424 10.34 20.93 0.50
N LEU A 425 11.53 21.41 0.10
CA LEU A 425 12.79 20.75 0.45
C LEU A 425 13.02 20.71 1.96
N ALA A 426 12.68 21.83 2.67
CA ALA A 426 12.79 21.86 4.12
C ALA A 426 11.89 20.83 4.82
N ALA A 427 10.67 20.62 4.32
CA ALA A 427 9.78 19.54 4.77
C ALA A 427 10.35 18.16 4.39
N GLY A 428 10.84 18.01 3.16
CA GLY A 428 11.40 16.76 2.64
C GLY A 428 12.58 16.23 3.47
N ARG A 429 13.43 17.11 3.99
CA ARG A 429 14.53 16.70 4.90
C ARG A 429 14.08 15.98 6.15
N MET A 430 12.85 16.21 6.59
CA MET A 430 12.26 15.57 7.77
C MET A 430 11.42 14.34 7.43
N LEU A 431 11.19 14.05 6.17
CA LEU A 431 10.50 12.84 5.74
C LEU A 431 11.51 11.68 5.76
N HIS A 432 11.43 10.82 6.78
CA HIS A 432 12.41 9.76 6.97
C HIS A 432 11.91 8.38 6.49
N ALA A 433 10.65 8.02 6.76
CA ALA A 433 10.10 6.72 6.41
C ALA A 433 8.56 6.75 6.19
N PRO A 434 8.05 6.17 5.09
CA PRO A 434 8.78 5.51 4.01
C PRO A 434 9.48 6.51 3.08
N PRO A 435 10.55 6.12 2.36
CA PRO A 435 11.11 6.97 1.32
C PRO A 435 10.09 7.22 0.21
N GLN A 436 9.89 8.50 -0.11
CA GLN A 436 8.98 8.94 -1.16
C GLN A 436 9.69 9.85 -2.15
N THR A 437 9.29 9.75 -3.40
CA THR A 437 9.64 10.77 -4.39
C THR A 437 8.48 11.75 -4.45
N VAL A 438 8.74 13.00 -4.06
CA VAL A 438 7.76 14.09 -4.00
C VAL A 438 7.82 14.84 -5.33
N SER A 439 6.75 14.80 -6.11
CA SER A 439 6.56 15.65 -7.29
C SER A 439 6.03 17.03 -6.89
N TYR A 440 6.42 18.05 -7.64
CA TYR A 440 6.17 19.44 -7.34
C TYR A 440 5.78 20.25 -8.58
N ALA A 441 4.83 21.15 -8.39
CA ALA A 441 4.51 22.23 -9.34
C ALA A 441 4.03 23.46 -8.57
N ASP A 442 4.32 24.69 -9.06
CA ASP A 442 3.84 25.92 -8.45
C ASP A 442 3.16 26.87 -9.44
N VAL A 443 2.44 27.85 -8.89
CA VAL A 443 1.75 28.89 -9.66
C VAL A 443 2.72 29.86 -10.39
N ASP A 444 3.99 29.89 -10.00
CA ASP A 444 5.02 30.71 -10.64
C ASP A 444 5.54 30.05 -11.92
N GLY A 445 5.26 28.77 -12.13
CA GLY A 445 5.59 28.04 -13.35
C GLY A 445 6.68 26.99 -13.17
N ASN A 446 7.19 26.83 -11.96
CA ASN A 446 8.23 25.84 -11.66
C ASN A 446 7.66 24.45 -11.51
N ILE A 447 8.47 23.45 -11.89
CA ILE A 447 8.20 22.03 -11.73
C ILE A 447 9.42 21.31 -11.17
N GLY A 448 9.22 20.18 -10.50
CA GLY A 448 10.35 19.41 -10.00
C GLY A 448 9.96 18.11 -9.30
N PHE A 449 10.97 17.42 -8.80
CA PHE A 449 10.83 16.32 -7.87
C PHE A 449 12.03 16.22 -6.95
N VAL A 450 11.84 15.64 -5.78
CA VAL A 450 12.91 15.24 -4.85
C VAL A 450 12.60 13.87 -4.26
N ALA A 451 13.59 12.98 -4.25
CA ALA A 451 13.50 11.75 -3.45
C ALA A 451 13.83 12.09 -2.00
N ALA A 452 12.88 11.84 -1.10
CA ALA A 452 13.01 12.08 0.32
C ALA A 452 12.87 10.77 1.10
N GLY A 453 13.63 10.63 2.19
CA GLY A 453 13.64 9.46 3.03
C GLY A 453 15.05 9.06 3.44
N ARG A 454 15.16 8.28 4.51
CA ARG A 454 16.44 7.72 4.95
C ARG A 454 16.75 6.45 4.19
N VAL A 455 17.80 6.49 3.37
CA VAL A 455 18.34 5.34 2.64
C VAL A 455 19.67 4.98 3.28
N PRO A 456 19.88 3.72 3.73
CA PRO A 456 21.12 3.32 4.40
C PRO A 456 22.35 3.48 3.49
N LEU A 457 23.41 4.06 4.04
CA LEU A 457 24.74 3.97 3.47
C LEU A 457 25.40 2.66 3.89
N ARG A 458 25.51 1.73 2.96
CA ARG A 458 26.24 0.48 3.16
C ARG A 458 27.73 0.71 2.93
N LYS A 459 28.57 0.12 3.79
CA LYS A 459 30.04 0.27 3.68
C LYS A 459 30.52 -0.28 2.34
N PRO A 460 31.59 0.27 1.74
CA PRO A 460 32.13 -0.21 0.46
C PRO A 460 32.49 -1.71 0.45
N ALA A 461 32.88 -2.24 1.61
CA ALA A 461 33.23 -3.67 1.77
C ALA A 461 32.00 -4.58 1.91
N ASN A 462 30.77 -4.03 2.01
CA ASN A 462 29.54 -4.81 2.03
C ASN A 462 29.21 -5.33 0.63
N ASP A 463 29.58 -6.58 0.37
CA ASP A 463 29.37 -7.27 -0.91
C ASP A 463 27.96 -7.87 -1.07
N LEU A 464 27.16 -7.93 0.02
CA LEU A 464 25.76 -8.37 -0.02
C LEU A 464 24.78 -7.24 -0.38
N ARG A 465 25.14 -5.99 -0.08
CA ARG A 465 24.40 -4.77 -0.47
C ARG A 465 22.88 -4.77 -0.12
N GLY A 466 22.48 -5.46 0.96
CA GLY A 466 21.07 -5.58 1.36
C GLY A 466 20.25 -6.55 0.51
N LEU A 467 20.89 -7.40 -0.30
CA LEU A 467 20.19 -8.36 -1.16
C LEU A 467 20.05 -9.76 -0.55
N ALA A 468 20.78 -10.04 0.54
CA ALA A 468 20.72 -11.32 1.23
C ALA A 468 21.11 -11.14 2.70
N PRO A 469 20.63 -11.99 3.63
CA PRO A 469 20.93 -11.86 5.05
C PRO A 469 22.42 -11.87 5.37
N ALA A 470 22.89 -10.83 6.03
CA ALA A 470 24.32 -10.62 6.33
C ALA A 470 24.73 -11.27 7.64
N PRO A 471 26.00 -11.75 7.79
CA PRO A 471 26.56 -12.16 9.07
C PRO A 471 26.59 -11.00 10.07
N GLY A 472 25.75 -11.04 11.13
CA GLY A 472 25.61 -9.95 12.12
C GLY A 472 26.83 -9.74 13.03
N TRP A 473 27.81 -10.66 13.02
CA TRP A 473 29.08 -10.53 13.74
C TRP A 473 30.20 -9.87 12.92
N ASP A 474 29.93 -9.51 11.66
CA ASP A 474 30.90 -8.89 10.78
C ASP A 474 30.49 -7.45 10.47
N GLU A 475 31.20 -6.52 11.08
CA GLU A 475 30.91 -5.08 11.02
C GLU A 475 31.02 -4.46 9.60
N ARG A 476 31.58 -5.15 8.61
CA ARG A 476 31.59 -4.66 7.22
C ARG A 476 30.20 -4.54 6.64
N TYR A 477 29.22 -5.28 7.18
CA TYR A 477 27.83 -5.25 6.73
C TYR A 477 26.98 -4.19 7.44
N ASP A 478 27.49 -3.56 8.51
CA ASP A 478 26.76 -2.53 9.24
C ASP A 478 26.54 -1.29 8.38
N TRP A 479 25.44 -0.62 8.63
CA TRP A 479 25.17 0.68 8.03
C TRP A 479 26.18 1.73 8.52
N ALA A 480 26.67 2.56 7.59
CA ALA A 480 27.58 3.68 7.88
C ALA A 480 26.83 5.01 8.07
N GLY A 481 25.52 4.98 8.20
CA GLY A 481 24.62 6.14 8.27
C GLY A 481 23.60 6.12 7.14
N TYR A 482 23.19 7.30 6.69
CA TYR A 482 22.22 7.48 5.62
C TYR A 482 22.76 8.37 4.51
N ILE A 483 22.25 8.21 3.29
CA ILE A 483 22.55 9.13 2.18
C ILE A 483 22.12 10.54 2.61
N PRO A 484 22.99 11.56 2.51
CA PRO A 484 22.61 12.94 2.77
C PRO A 484 21.44 13.37 1.88
N PHE A 485 20.48 14.10 2.43
CA PHE A 485 19.28 14.51 1.69
C PHE A 485 19.63 15.31 0.41
N GLU A 486 20.65 16.14 0.47
CA GLU A 486 21.14 16.97 -0.66
C GLU A 486 21.73 16.14 -1.78
N GLU A 487 22.10 14.89 -1.51
CA GLU A 487 22.68 13.96 -2.49
C GLU A 487 21.60 12.98 -3.02
N MET A 488 20.38 13.01 -2.48
CA MET A 488 19.26 12.22 -3.02
C MET A 488 18.86 12.73 -4.42
N PRO A 489 18.38 11.85 -5.31
CA PRO A 489 17.94 12.26 -6.63
C PRO A 489 16.88 13.36 -6.57
N GLN A 490 17.11 14.46 -7.28
CA GLN A 490 16.20 15.58 -7.39
C GLN A 490 16.39 16.31 -8.71
N ALA A 491 15.35 16.98 -9.18
CA ALA A 491 15.41 17.89 -10.33
C ALA A 491 14.46 19.06 -10.12
N PHE A 492 14.92 20.25 -10.47
CA PHE A 492 14.14 21.48 -10.49
C PHE A 492 14.22 22.11 -11.86
N ASN A 493 13.06 22.38 -12.48
CA ASN A 493 12.92 22.93 -13.82
C ASN A 493 13.75 22.17 -14.88
N PRO A 494 13.57 20.84 -15.03
CA PRO A 494 14.34 20.07 -16.00
C PRO A 494 14.15 20.61 -17.41
N PRO A 495 15.21 20.61 -18.26
CA PRO A 495 15.18 21.21 -19.60
C PRO A 495 14.07 20.64 -20.51
N GLY A 496 13.69 19.37 -20.33
CA GLY A 496 12.60 18.72 -21.09
C GLY A 496 11.19 19.24 -20.74
N GLY A 497 11.07 20.08 -19.70
CA GLY A 497 9.80 20.64 -19.26
C GLY A 497 8.78 19.61 -18.76
N SER A 498 9.26 18.42 -18.36
CA SER A 498 8.44 17.37 -17.75
C SER A 498 9.19 16.56 -16.71
N VAL A 499 8.46 15.97 -15.79
CA VAL A 499 8.91 15.00 -14.78
C VAL A 499 8.01 13.78 -14.90
N VAL A 500 8.60 12.56 -14.90
CA VAL A 500 7.85 11.30 -14.88
C VAL A 500 8.39 10.41 -13.75
N LEU A 501 7.50 9.92 -12.91
CA LEU A 501 7.80 9.08 -11.75
C LEU A 501 6.80 7.92 -11.73
N ALA A 502 7.29 6.70 -11.88
CA ALA A 502 6.47 5.49 -11.88
C ALA A 502 7.19 4.32 -11.18
N ASN A 503 7.87 4.61 -10.08
CA ASN A 503 8.69 3.70 -9.28
C ASN A 503 9.87 3.05 -10.04
N HIS A 504 10.15 3.54 -11.24
CA HIS A 504 11.30 3.13 -12.04
C HIS A 504 12.58 3.77 -11.51
N LYS A 505 13.72 3.35 -12.03
CA LYS A 505 15.03 3.86 -11.65
C LYS A 505 15.14 5.36 -11.89
N ILE A 506 15.22 6.13 -10.79
CA ILE A 506 15.35 7.60 -10.80
C ILE A 506 16.79 8.06 -10.58
N ALA A 507 17.70 7.15 -10.20
CA ALA A 507 19.12 7.45 -10.06
C ALA A 507 19.72 7.78 -11.44
N PRO A 508 20.32 8.98 -11.62
CA PRO A 508 20.92 9.34 -12.89
C PRO A 508 22.15 8.49 -13.20
N PRO A 509 22.61 8.43 -14.47
CA PRO A 509 23.84 7.76 -14.83
C PRO A 509 25.01 8.29 -13.99
N GLY A 510 25.82 7.39 -13.45
CA GLY A 510 26.98 7.76 -12.60
C GLY A 510 26.63 8.16 -11.16
N TYR A 511 25.37 7.98 -10.74
CA TYR A 511 25.00 8.24 -9.35
C TYR A 511 25.80 7.36 -8.38
N ARG A 512 26.45 7.99 -7.40
CA ARG A 512 27.46 7.31 -6.57
C ARG A 512 26.92 6.42 -5.45
N HIS A 513 25.66 6.66 -5.04
CA HIS A 513 25.06 5.91 -3.93
C HIS A 513 24.20 4.77 -4.43
N HIS A 514 24.09 3.75 -3.63
CA HIS A 514 23.16 2.65 -3.85
C HIS A 514 21.81 2.98 -3.18
N ILE A 515 20.73 3.01 -3.97
CA ILE A 515 19.37 3.19 -3.46
C ILE A 515 18.67 1.83 -3.38
N THR A 516 18.66 1.07 -4.46
CA THR A 516 18.11 -0.28 -4.55
C THR A 516 18.56 -0.95 -5.85
N TYR A 517 18.54 -2.28 -5.87
CA TYR A 517 18.60 -3.08 -7.11
C TYR A 517 17.21 -3.53 -7.59
N GLU A 518 16.17 -3.33 -6.78
CA GLU A 518 14.83 -3.85 -7.00
C GLU A 518 13.86 -2.76 -7.49
N TRP A 519 14.32 -1.92 -8.42
CA TRP A 519 13.48 -0.94 -9.10
C TRP A 519 12.36 -1.63 -9.87
N GLN A 520 11.17 -1.02 -9.93
CA GLN A 520 10.13 -1.53 -10.81
C GLN A 520 10.50 -1.36 -12.29
N PRO A 521 10.11 -2.32 -13.16
CA PRO A 521 10.38 -2.24 -14.59
C PRO A 521 9.82 -0.96 -15.22
N PRO A 522 10.46 -0.41 -16.26
CA PRO A 522 10.15 0.91 -16.79
C PRO A 522 8.88 1.00 -17.67
N TYR A 523 8.08 -0.06 -17.75
CA TYR A 523 6.93 -0.12 -18.68
C TYR A 523 5.96 1.05 -18.50
N ARG A 524 5.56 1.38 -17.25
CA ARG A 524 4.67 2.49 -16.95
C ARG A 524 5.29 3.85 -17.25
N ALA A 525 6.55 4.05 -16.83
CA ALA A 525 7.29 5.28 -17.10
C ALA A 525 7.41 5.54 -18.61
N ARG A 526 7.83 4.54 -19.38
CA ARG A 526 7.93 4.62 -20.86
C ARG A 526 6.58 4.93 -21.50
N ARG A 527 5.49 4.32 -21.00
CA ARG A 527 4.15 4.61 -21.53
C ARG A 527 3.71 6.03 -21.23
N ILE A 528 3.98 6.55 -20.03
CA ILE A 528 3.72 7.96 -19.68
C ILE A 528 4.55 8.89 -20.56
N ASP A 529 5.84 8.59 -20.77
CA ASP A 529 6.71 9.36 -21.68
C ASP A 529 6.17 9.35 -23.13
N ASP A 530 5.67 8.21 -23.61
CA ASP A 530 5.04 8.11 -24.94
C ASP A 530 3.80 8.98 -25.04
N LEU A 531 2.94 8.98 -24.04
CA LEU A 531 1.74 9.80 -23.98
C LEU A 531 2.07 11.30 -23.87
N LEU A 532 3.15 11.62 -23.18
CA LEU A 532 3.64 13.01 -23.06
C LEU A 532 4.32 13.55 -24.34
N LYS A 533 4.52 12.78 -25.40
CA LYS A 533 5.04 13.28 -26.68
C LYS A 533 4.11 14.28 -27.36
N GLU A 534 2.84 14.28 -27.00
CA GLU A 534 1.92 15.33 -27.42
C GLU A 534 2.44 16.72 -27.01
N PRO A 535 2.39 17.73 -27.90
CA PRO A 535 3.08 19.00 -27.66
C PRO A 535 2.43 19.85 -26.55
N LYS A 536 1.12 19.67 -26.32
CA LYS A 536 0.35 20.41 -25.33
C LYS A 536 -0.62 19.50 -24.58
N HIS A 537 -0.69 19.71 -23.27
CA HIS A 537 -1.57 18.98 -22.37
C HIS A 537 -2.56 19.92 -21.67
N ASP A 538 -3.71 19.35 -21.33
CA ASP A 538 -4.73 20.00 -20.51
C ASP A 538 -5.24 19.00 -19.45
N LEU A 539 -6.13 19.45 -18.59
CA LEU A 539 -6.73 18.63 -17.54
C LEU A 539 -7.32 17.33 -18.11
N SER A 540 -8.03 17.41 -19.23
CA SER A 540 -8.68 16.29 -19.88
C SER A 540 -7.68 15.26 -20.43
N SER A 541 -6.57 15.71 -21.03
CA SER A 541 -5.51 14.81 -21.50
C SER A 541 -4.86 14.05 -20.34
N PHE A 542 -4.61 14.70 -19.19
CA PHE A 542 -4.06 14.07 -18.01
C PHE A 542 -5.03 13.03 -17.39
N GLN A 543 -6.34 13.31 -17.39
CA GLN A 543 -7.35 12.33 -16.98
C GLN A 543 -7.38 11.11 -17.92
N ARG A 544 -7.25 11.32 -19.24
CA ARG A 544 -7.13 10.20 -20.20
C ARG A 544 -5.86 9.39 -19.98
N MET A 545 -4.73 10.04 -19.68
CA MET A 545 -3.48 9.34 -19.35
C MET A 545 -3.62 8.46 -18.10
N HIS A 546 -4.28 8.94 -17.04
CA HIS A 546 -4.61 8.11 -15.87
C HIS A 546 -5.47 6.87 -16.20
N SER A 547 -6.23 6.94 -17.29
CA SER A 547 -7.12 5.84 -17.72
C SER A 547 -6.49 4.94 -18.80
N ASP A 548 -5.22 5.19 -19.16
CA ASP A 548 -4.54 4.37 -20.18
C ASP A 548 -4.28 2.95 -19.69
N VAL A 549 -4.72 1.99 -20.48
CA VAL A 549 -4.68 0.55 -20.19
C VAL A 549 -3.82 -0.24 -21.18
N VAL A 550 -2.96 0.43 -21.92
CA VAL A 550 -2.01 -0.25 -22.82
C VAL A 550 -0.83 -0.78 -22.02
N SER A 551 -0.66 -2.10 -22.01
CA SER A 551 0.46 -2.78 -21.35
C SER A 551 1.65 -2.94 -22.31
N LEU A 552 2.73 -2.21 -22.05
CA LEU A 552 3.97 -2.40 -22.83
C LEU A 552 4.61 -3.75 -22.54
N ALA A 553 4.46 -4.30 -21.33
CA ALA A 553 4.93 -5.65 -21.02
C ALA A 553 4.23 -6.71 -21.89
N VAL A 554 2.91 -6.60 -22.04
CA VAL A 554 2.15 -7.46 -22.96
C VAL A 554 2.60 -7.26 -24.40
N ARG A 555 2.78 -6.04 -24.86
CA ARG A 555 3.25 -5.76 -26.23
C ARG A 555 4.61 -6.39 -26.56
N GLU A 556 5.51 -6.47 -25.58
CA GLU A 556 6.83 -7.08 -25.75
C GLU A 556 6.76 -8.62 -25.67
N LEU A 557 5.90 -9.18 -24.83
CA LEU A 557 5.77 -10.63 -24.64
C LEU A 557 4.88 -11.31 -25.68
N LEU A 558 3.79 -10.67 -26.09
CA LEU A 558 2.78 -11.26 -26.97
C LEU A 558 3.35 -11.85 -28.28
N PRO A 559 4.24 -11.17 -29.02
CA PRO A 559 4.84 -11.75 -30.23
C PRO A 559 5.61 -13.04 -29.94
N LYS A 560 6.30 -13.12 -28.79
CA LYS A 560 7.07 -14.31 -28.38
C LYS A 560 6.16 -15.47 -27.99
N PHE A 561 5.06 -15.19 -27.33
CA PHE A 561 4.02 -16.17 -26.99
C PHE A 561 3.37 -16.72 -28.28
N LEU A 562 3.01 -15.85 -29.22
CA LEU A 562 2.41 -16.24 -30.49
C LEU A 562 3.36 -16.99 -31.41
N ALA A 563 4.67 -16.74 -31.34
CA ALA A 563 5.67 -17.51 -32.06
C ALA A 563 5.74 -18.98 -31.58
N GLY A 564 5.52 -19.21 -30.28
CA GLY A 564 5.43 -20.57 -29.73
C GLY A 564 4.07 -21.25 -29.95
N LYS A 565 2.99 -20.48 -29.95
CA LYS A 565 1.60 -20.99 -30.18
C LYS A 565 0.74 -19.89 -30.81
N PRO A 566 0.54 -19.87 -32.13
CA PRO A 566 -0.35 -18.94 -32.81
C PRO A 566 -1.81 -19.04 -32.30
N ASP A 567 -2.45 -17.88 -32.08
CA ASP A 567 -3.88 -17.77 -31.78
C ASP A 567 -4.48 -16.56 -32.52
N GLU A 568 -5.54 -16.77 -33.31
CA GLU A 568 -6.16 -15.76 -34.17
C GLU A 568 -6.79 -14.61 -33.36
N ARG A 569 -7.29 -14.86 -32.15
CA ARG A 569 -7.92 -13.84 -31.28
C ARG A 569 -6.89 -12.88 -30.74
N LEU A 570 -5.68 -13.36 -30.45
CA LEU A 570 -4.57 -12.53 -29.94
C LEU A 570 -3.76 -11.89 -31.07
N ALA A 571 -3.87 -12.41 -32.31
CA ALA A 571 -3.18 -11.85 -33.47
C ALA A 571 -3.70 -10.43 -33.78
N GLY A 572 -2.78 -9.46 -33.80
CA GLY A 572 -3.14 -8.04 -34.04
C GLY A 572 -3.74 -7.29 -32.84
N TRP A 573 -3.87 -7.94 -31.67
CA TRP A 573 -4.26 -7.23 -30.45
C TRP A 573 -3.15 -6.28 -29.99
N ASP A 574 -3.55 -5.07 -29.63
CA ASP A 574 -2.64 -3.96 -29.32
C ASP A 574 -2.12 -3.94 -27.88
N GLY A 575 -2.41 -4.97 -27.07
CA GLY A 575 -2.04 -5.03 -25.66
C GLY A 575 -2.88 -4.13 -24.74
N SER A 576 -4.06 -3.68 -25.20
CA SER A 576 -5.00 -2.89 -24.39
C SER A 576 -5.75 -3.78 -23.40
N MET A 577 -5.46 -3.65 -22.12
CA MET A 577 -6.07 -4.39 -21.02
C MET A 577 -7.45 -3.83 -20.63
N SER A 578 -8.30 -3.58 -21.64
CA SER A 578 -9.67 -3.06 -21.45
C SER A 578 -10.58 -4.12 -20.83
N LYS A 579 -11.41 -3.70 -19.86
CA LYS A 579 -12.35 -4.58 -19.15
C LYS A 579 -13.40 -5.23 -20.06
N ASP A 580 -13.67 -4.62 -21.22
CA ASP A 580 -14.73 -5.04 -22.14
C ASP A 580 -14.21 -6.00 -23.24
N ARG A 581 -12.92 -6.34 -23.24
CA ARG A 581 -12.27 -7.25 -24.20
C ARG A 581 -11.99 -8.62 -23.59
N THR A 582 -11.92 -9.65 -24.45
CA THR A 582 -11.63 -11.04 -24.06
C THR A 582 -10.14 -11.37 -24.08
N GLU A 583 -9.36 -10.71 -24.96
CA GLU A 583 -7.93 -10.98 -25.16
C GLU A 583 -7.09 -10.83 -23.88
N PRO A 584 -7.35 -9.81 -23.01
CA PRO A 584 -6.61 -9.67 -21.76
C PRO A 584 -6.74 -10.89 -20.83
N LEU A 585 -7.93 -11.50 -20.74
CA LEU A 585 -8.15 -12.68 -19.90
C LEU A 585 -7.39 -13.89 -20.44
N ILE A 586 -7.40 -14.09 -21.76
CA ILE A 586 -6.66 -15.17 -22.40
C ILE A 586 -5.16 -15.01 -22.15
N MET A 587 -4.62 -13.80 -22.40
CA MET A 587 -3.21 -13.54 -22.22
C MET A 587 -2.77 -13.67 -20.76
N ALA A 588 -3.52 -13.11 -19.81
CA ALA A 588 -3.22 -13.21 -18.39
C ALA A 588 -3.22 -14.65 -17.86
N ALA A 589 -4.19 -15.47 -18.32
CA ALA A 589 -4.24 -16.87 -17.96
C ALA A 589 -3.09 -17.67 -18.59
N TRP A 590 -2.76 -17.39 -19.85
CA TRP A 590 -1.62 -18.02 -20.53
C TRP A 590 -0.30 -17.65 -19.85
N TRP A 591 -0.11 -16.38 -19.56
CA TRP A 591 1.04 -15.87 -18.81
C TRP A 591 1.19 -16.57 -17.45
N ARG A 592 0.08 -16.68 -16.71
CA ARG A 592 0.06 -17.38 -15.41
C ARG A 592 0.49 -18.85 -15.54
N GLU A 593 -0.10 -19.60 -16.45
CA GLU A 593 0.22 -21.04 -16.60
C GLU A 593 1.62 -21.27 -17.15
N PHE A 594 2.11 -20.40 -18.05
CA PHE A 594 3.48 -20.46 -18.53
C PHE A 594 4.49 -20.17 -17.40
N ALA A 595 4.31 -19.08 -16.65
CA ALA A 595 5.16 -18.79 -15.50
C ALA A 595 5.17 -19.93 -14.48
N ARG A 596 3.99 -20.51 -14.17
CA ARG A 596 3.90 -21.67 -13.26
C ARG A 596 4.73 -22.86 -13.74
N ALA A 597 4.72 -23.12 -15.02
CA ALA A 597 5.48 -24.23 -15.59
C ALA A 597 6.99 -24.04 -15.42
N LEU A 598 7.48 -22.80 -15.63
CA LEU A 598 8.91 -22.47 -15.48
C LEU A 598 9.43 -22.51 -14.03
N TYR A 599 8.56 -22.28 -13.06
CA TYR A 599 8.98 -22.21 -11.64
C TYR A 599 8.79 -23.53 -10.88
N ALA A 600 7.84 -24.39 -11.35
CA ALA A 600 7.34 -25.49 -10.52
C ALA A 600 8.36 -26.60 -10.25
N ASP A 601 9.28 -26.83 -11.14
CA ASP A 601 10.33 -27.84 -11.03
C ASP A 601 11.57 -27.30 -10.32
N GLU A 602 11.94 -26.05 -10.58
CA GLU A 602 13.13 -25.41 -10.05
C GLU A 602 12.98 -25.02 -8.56
N LEU A 603 11.79 -24.58 -8.16
CA LEU A 603 11.55 -24.11 -6.79
C LEU A 603 11.12 -25.22 -5.81
N GLY A 604 10.69 -26.37 -6.31
CA GLY A 604 10.27 -27.51 -5.46
C GLY A 604 9.28 -27.10 -4.38
N ASP A 605 9.58 -27.39 -3.09
CA ASP A 605 8.73 -27.03 -1.96
C ASP A 605 8.57 -25.50 -1.75
N ALA A 606 9.52 -24.72 -2.27
CA ALA A 606 9.45 -23.27 -2.19
C ALA A 606 8.50 -22.64 -3.23
N PHE A 607 8.04 -23.41 -4.22
CA PHE A 607 7.24 -22.93 -5.34
C PHE A 607 6.01 -22.13 -4.90
N ARG A 608 5.14 -22.71 -4.10
CA ARG A 608 3.85 -22.10 -3.73
C ARG A 608 3.94 -20.73 -3.05
N ALA A 609 5.06 -20.46 -2.39
CA ALA A 609 5.25 -19.25 -1.61
C ALA A 609 6.09 -18.18 -2.34
N ASN A 610 6.74 -18.53 -3.46
CA ASN A 610 7.80 -17.67 -4.01
C ASN A 610 7.77 -17.52 -5.53
N TRP A 611 6.83 -18.16 -6.25
CA TRP A 611 6.72 -17.92 -7.68
C TRP A 611 6.00 -16.59 -7.98
N ALA A 612 6.40 -15.94 -9.03
CA ALA A 612 5.81 -14.68 -9.49
C ALA A 612 5.93 -14.56 -11.02
N ALA A 613 4.91 -14.09 -11.66
CA ALA A 613 4.88 -13.97 -13.12
C ALA A 613 5.56 -12.68 -13.62
N ARG A 614 6.85 -12.53 -13.33
CA ARG A 614 7.62 -11.32 -13.67
C ARG A 614 7.84 -11.19 -15.17
N ALA A 615 7.39 -10.07 -15.77
CA ALA A 615 7.53 -9.80 -17.20
C ALA A 615 8.99 -9.87 -17.67
N VAL A 616 9.90 -9.24 -16.94
CA VAL A 616 11.33 -9.20 -17.31
C VAL A 616 11.97 -10.59 -17.30
N PHE A 617 11.61 -11.45 -16.33
CA PHE A 617 12.08 -12.83 -16.28
C PHE A 617 11.59 -13.62 -17.50
N LEU A 618 10.29 -13.57 -17.78
CA LEU A 618 9.69 -14.30 -18.92
C LEU A 618 10.25 -13.80 -20.25
N ASP A 619 10.47 -12.51 -20.37
CA ASP A 619 11.11 -11.92 -21.54
C ASP A 619 12.53 -12.45 -21.75
N ASN A 620 13.33 -12.50 -20.70
CA ASN A 620 14.68 -13.05 -20.72
C ASN A 620 14.69 -14.55 -21.07
N VAL A 621 13.78 -15.33 -20.51
CA VAL A 621 13.64 -16.76 -20.83
C VAL A 621 13.36 -16.96 -22.31
N LEU A 622 12.37 -16.25 -22.84
CA LEU A 622 11.99 -16.39 -24.26
C LEU A 622 13.00 -15.76 -25.23
N SER A 623 13.86 -14.85 -24.75
CA SER A 623 14.88 -14.20 -25.57
C SER A 623 16.23 -14.94 -25.59
N GLY A 624 16.57 -15.72 -24.55
CA GLY A 624 17.89 -16.35 -24.48
C GLY A 624 18.08 -17.38 -23.36
N GLN A 625 17.40 -17.24 -22.23
CA GLN A 625 17.57 -18.15 -21.08
C GLN A 625 16.63 -19.35 -21.18
N ARG A 626 16.58 -19.98 -22.36
CA ARG A 626 15.61 -21.01 -22.75
C ARG A 626 15.70 -22.31 -21.94
N HIS A 627 16.81 -22.52 -21.20
CA HIS A 627 17.01 -23.63 -20.28
C HIS A 627 15.98 -23.67 -19.12
N TRP A 628 15.28 -22.55 -18.84
CA TRP A 628 14.17 -22.53 -17.87
C TRP A 628 12.91 -23.23 -18.38
N CYS A 629 12.83 -23.55 -19.67
CA CYS A 629 11.68 -24.27 -20.24
C CYS A 629 11.78 -25.79 -20.08
N ASP A 630 12.94 -26.32 -19.71
CA ASP A 630 13.19 -27.72 -19.47
C ASP A 630 12.71 -28.12 -18.08
N ASP A 631 11.76 -29.05 -17.97
CA ASP A 631 11.32 -29.58 -16.66
C ASP A 631 12.38 -30.55 -16.13
N VAL A 632 13.23 -30.09 -15.23
CA VAL A 632 14.33 -30.86 -14.66
C VAL A 632 13.91 -32.16 -13.93
N ARG A 633 12.62 -32.41 -13.77
CA ARG A 633 12.06 -33.64 -13.15
C ARG A 633 11.79 -34.73 -14.18
N THR A 634 11.81 -34.41 -15.48
CA THR A 634 11.57 -35.36 -16.56
C THR A 634 12.89 -35.80 -17.22
N ALA A 635 12.83 -36.86 -18.02
CA ALA A 635 13.99 -37.30 -18.82
C ALA A 635 14.01 -36.66 -20.22
N ALA A 636 12.92 -36.04 -20.64
CA ALA A 636 12.81 -35.31 -21.89
C ALA A 636 13.34 -33.90 -21.71
N VAL A 637 13.89 -33.31 -22.75
CA VAL A 637 14.27 -31.88 -22.79
C VAL A 637 13.16 -31.13 -23.50
N GLU A 638 12.38 -30.39 -22.74
CA GLU A 638 11.26 -29.64 -23.28
C GLU A 638 11.72 -28.28 -23.88
N SER A 639 11.13 -27.90 -25.00
CA SER A 639 11.32 -26.58 -25.58
C SER A 639 10.33 -25.56 -25.06
N CYS A 640 10.67 -24.26 -25.13
CA CYS A 640 9.76 -23.19 -24.72
C CYS A 640 8.48 -23.20 -25.54
N GLU A 641 8.51 -23.62 -26.81
CA GLU A 641 7.33 -23.74 -27.65
C GLU A 641 6.37 -24.82 -27.14
N GLN A 642 6.92 -25.96 -26.68
CA GLN A 642 6.12 -27.04 -26.10
C GLN A 642 5.47 -26.59 -24.79
N ILE A 643 6.21 -25.91 -23.92
CA ILE A 643 5.67 -25.38 -22.65
C ILE A 643 4.63 -24.28 -22.91
N LEU A 644 4.87 -23.39 -23.88
CA LEU A 644 3.89 -22.36 -24.28
C LEU A 644 2.60 -23.01 -24.78
N ALA A 645 2.70 -24.01 -25.67
CA ALA A 645 1.53 -24.68 -26.19
C ALA A 645 0.73 -25.42 -25.11
N ALA A 646 1.41 -26.15 -24.22
CA ALA A 646 0.78 -26.85 -23.10
C ALA A 646 0.11 -25.88 -22.12
N SER A 647 0.78 -24.76 -21.82
CA SER A 647 0.27 -23.71 -20.93
C SER A 647 -0.95 -22.99 -21.52
N PHE A 648 -0.99 -22.80 -22.83
CA PHE A 648 -2.13 -22.20 -23.52
C PHE A 648 -3.39 -23.04 -23.37
N GLU A 649 -3.29 -24.36 -23.61
CA GLU A 649 -4.45 -25.25 -23.46
C GLU A 649 -4.94 -25.32 -22.01
N LYS A 650 -4.02 -25.38 -21.02
CA LYS A 650 -4.37 -25.30 -19.60
C LYS A 650 -5.05 -23.97 -19.24
N ALA A 651 -4.57 -22.86 -19.80
CA ALA A 651 -5.17 -21.54 -19.58
C ALA A 651 -6.61 -21.49 -20.10
N LYS A 652 -6.87 -21.98 -21.31
CA LYS A 652 -8.23 -22.05 -21.91
C LYS A 652 -9.17 -22.89 -21.06
N GLU A 653 -8.76 -24.10 -20.69
CA GLU A 653 -9.54 -24.97 -19.82
C GLU A 653 -9.81 -24.32 -18.46
N GLY A 654 -8.82 -23.64 -17.90
CA GLY A 654 -8.93 -22.92 -16.65
C GLY A 654 -9.97 -21.80 -16.71
N ILE A 655 -9.90 -20.96 -17.74
CA ILE A 655 -10.87 -19.88 -18.00
C ILE A 655 -12.29 -20.46 -18.15
N GLU A 656 -12.46 -21.46 -19.03
CA GLU A 656 -13.77 -22.01 -19.30
C GLU A 656 -14.41 -22.65 -18.06
N ARG A 657 -13.61 -23.35 -17.27
CA ARG A 657 -14.07 -23.96 -16.01
C ARG A 657 -14.45 -22.94 -14.94
N GLN A 658 -13.67 -21.87 -14.80
CA GLN A 658 -13.83 -20.92 -13.69
C GLN A 658 -14.79 -19.78 -14.01
N TYR A 659 -14.76 -19.27 -15.23
CA TYR A 659 -15.53 -18.10 -15.66
C TYR A 659 -16.58 -18.40 -16.73
N GLY A 660 -16.42 -19.48 -17.50
CA GLY A 660 -17.25 -19.80 -18.66
C GLY A 660 -16.65 -19.30 -19.98
N LYS A 661 -17.36 -19.60 -21.10
CA LYS A 661 -16.92 -19.22 -22.44
C LYS A 661 -17.07 -17.72 -22.70
N ASP A 662 -16.20 -17.17 -23.54
CA ASP A 662 -16.26 -15.81 -24.11
C ASP A 662 -16.43 -14.70 -23.06
N LYS A 663 -15.72 -14.82 -21.95
CA LYS A 663 -15.73 -13.85 -20.87
C LYS A 663 -14.78 -12.68 -21.15
N ALA A 664 -15.27 -11.48 -20.88
CA ALA A 664 -14.46 -10.27 -20.93
C ALA A 664 -13.52 -10.17 -19.72
N TRP A 665 -12.47 -9.37 -19.85
CA TRP A 665 -11.52 -9.13 -18.78
C TRP A 665 -12.19 -8.70 -17.48
N GLY A 666 -13.13 -7.75 -17.53
CA GLY A 666 -13.85 -7.24 -16.37
C GLY A 666 -14.73 -8.25 -15.63
N ASP A 667 -15.06 -9.41 -16.25
CA ASP A 667 -15.76 -10.50 -15.58
C ASP A 667 -14.86 -11.20 -14.54
N ALA A 668 -13.55 -11.25 -14.81
CA ALA A 668 -12.54 -11.87 -13.97
C ALA A 668 -11.74 -10.84 -13.17
N HIS A 669 -11.42 -9.69 -13.80
CA HIS A 669 -10.60 -8.61 -13.26
C HIS A 669 -11.45 -7.59 -12.49
N VAL A 670 -12.06 -8.06 -11.40
CA VAL A 670 -12.91 -7.23 -10.54
C VAL A 670 -12.05 -6.55 -9.48
N ALA A 671 -12.09 -5.23 -9.41
CA ALA A 671 -11.51 -4.47 -8.32
C ALA A 671 -12.25 -4.82 -7.01
N ARG A 672 -11.52 -5.45 -6.10
CA ARG A 672 -12.08 -6.04 -4.89
C ARG A 672 -11.59 -5.31 -3.65
N HIS A 673 -12.42 -4.38 -3.16
CA HIS A 673 -12.17 -3.68 -1.91
C HIS A 673 -12.64 -4.54 -0.74
N ARG A 674 -11.70 -5.09 0.00
CA ARG A 674 -11.98 -6.01 1.11
C ARG A 674 -12.18 -5.26 2.42
N HIS A 675 -13.26 -5.55 3.13
CA HIS A 675 -13.49 -5.01 4.47
C HIS A 675 -12.78 -5.85 5.55
N ARG A 676 -12.04 -5.20 6.42
CA ARG A 676 -11.38 -5.85 7.58
C ARG A 676 -12.25 -5.75 8.83
N PRO A 677 -12.64 -6.88 9.48
CA PRO A 677 -12.26 -8.27 9.15
C PRO A 677 -13.32 -9.04 8.33
N PHE A 678 -14.41 -8.40 7.88
CA PHE A 678 -15.65 -9.07 7.47
C PHE A 678 -15.61 -9.74 6.10
N THR A 679 -14.63 -9.44 5.26
CA THR A 679 -14.47 -10.10 3.95
C THR A 679 -14.34 -11.64 4.05
N ARG A 680 -13.95 -12.17 5.23
CA ARG A 680 -13.82 -13.62 5.46
C ARG A 680 -15.16 -14.33 5.66
N GLN A 681 -16.24 -13.60 5.92
CA GLN A 681 -17.59 -14.14 6.12
C GLN A 681 -18.45 -13.82 4.89
N PRO A 682 -18.84 -14.80 4.06
CA PRO A 682 -19.46 -14.53 2.76
C PRO A 682 -20.71 -13.65 2.80
N TRP A 683 -21.55 -13.77 3.85
CA TRP A 683 -22.74 -12.95 4.01
C TRP A 683 -22.41 -11.51 4.43
N LEU A 684 -21.37 -11.28 5.24
CA LEU A 684 -20.88 -9.93 5.59
C LEU A 684 -20.16 -9.29 4.43
N ALA A 685 -19.35 -10.05 3.68
CA ALA A 685 -18.65 -9.56 2.50
C ALA A 685 -19.63 -8.97 1.47
N ARG A 686 -20.85 -9.51 1.33
CA ARG A 686 -21.88 -8.94 0.44
C ARG A 686 -22.33 -7.53 0.85
N VAL A 687 -22.25 -7.20 2.13
CA VAL A 687 -22.65 -5.88 2.67
C VAL A 687 -21.47 -4.92 2.68
N PHE A 688 -20.31 -5.39 3.14
CA PHE A 688 -19.15 -4.56 3.45
C PHE A 688 -18.12 -4.47 2.34
N ASP A 689 -17.94 -5.50 1.52
CA ASP A 689 -17.00 -5.43 0.40
C ASP A 689 -17.57 -4.57 -0.74
N ILE A 690 -16.65 -3.93 -1.50
CA ILE A 690 -17.02 -3.22 -2.74
C ILE A 690 -16.37 -3.97 -3.89
N ARG A 691 -17.14 -4.20 -4.97
CA ARG A 691 -16.70 -4.94 -6.15
C ARG A 691 -17.14 -4.20 -7.40
N VAL A 692 -16.19 -3.82 -8.25
CA VAL A 692 -16.45 -3.16 -9.54
C VAL A 692 -15.57 -3.75 -10.63
N PRO A 693 -16.10 -4.05 -11.83
CA PRO A 693 -15.27 -4.46 -12.97
C PRO A 693 -14.22 -3.40 -13.28
N SER A 694 -12.98 -3.82 -13.49
CA SER A 694 -11.87 -2.91 -13.73
C SER A 694 -11.04 -3.31 -14.95
N ALA A 695 -10.20 -2.41 -15.41
CA ALA A 695 -9.28 -2.58 -16.52
C ALA A 695 -7.83 -2.48 -16.02
N GLY A 696 -6.86 -2.71 -16.92
CA GLY A 696 -5.44 -2.61 -16.63
C GLY A 696 -4.80 -3.93 -16.21
N ASP A 697 -3.50 -3.89 -16.00
CA ASP A 697 -2.67 -4.91 -15.37
C ASP A 697 -1.60 -4.25 -14.48
N ALA A 698 -0.62 -5.00 -13.99
CA ALA A 698 0.46 -4.46 -13.15
C ALA A 698 1.39 -3.46 -13.89
N TYR A 699 1.36 -3.42 -15.22
CA TYR A 699 2.29 -2.69 -16.08
C TYR A 699 1.62 -1.57 -16.91
N THR A 700 0.32 -1.41 -16.79
CA THR A 700 -0.43 -0.29 -17.40
C THR A 700 -0.35 0.98 -16.54
N VAL A 701 -0.53 2.16 -17.13
CA VAL A 701 -0.62 3.42 -16.35
C VAL A 701 -1.78 3.35 -15.37
N ASN A 702 -2.96 2.96 -15.85
CA ASN A 702 -4.09 2.59 -15.00
C ASN A 702 -3.86 1.18 -14.44
N VAL A 703 -3.09 1.07 -13.38
CA VAL A 703 -2.72 -0.23 -12.80
C VAL A 703 -3.94 -1.03 -12.36
N GLY A 704 -3.92 -2.34 -12.68
CA GLY A 704 -4.83 -3.34 -12.16
C GLY A 704 -4.03 -4.59 -11.78
N ALA A 705 -3.34 -4.57 -10.63
CA ALA A 705 -2.48 -5.67 -10.25
C ALA A 705 -3.26 -6.81 -9.59
N MET A 706 -2.94 -8.02 -9.99
CA MET A 706 -3.59 -9.26 -9.56
C MET A 706 -2.60 -10.17 -8.82
N ASP A 707 -3.12 -11.11 -8.06
CA ASP A 707 -2.32 -12.13 -7.37
C ASP A 707 -2.56 -13.49 -8.01
N PHE A 708 -1.64 -13.91 -8.87
CA PHE A 708 -1.70 -15.20 -9.55
C PHE A 708 -1.60 -16.41 -8.62
N ASN A 709 -1.16 -16.22 -7.35
CA ASN A 709 -1.14 -17.26 -6.33
C ASN A 709 -2.51 -17.52 -5.70
N ASP A 710 -3.47 -16.61 -5.85
CA ASP A 710 -4.84 -16.85 -5.40
C ASP A 710 -5.57 -17.77 -6.38
N GLU A 711 -5.66 -19.05 -6.04
CA GLU A 711 -6.35 -20.04 -6.88
C GLU A 711 -7.86 -19.78 -7.03
N ALA A 712 -8.47 -19.07 -6.09
CA ALA A 712 -9.90 -18.77 -6.14
C ALA A 712 -10.22 -17.60 -7.07
N GLU A 713 -9.40 -16.54 -7.05
CA GLU A 713 -9.60 -15.32 -7.84
C GLU A 713 -8.25 -14.79 -8.37
N PRO A 714 -7.55 -15.54 -9.24
CA PRO A 714 -6.19 -15.22 -9.68
C PRO A 714 -6.08 -13.92 -10.47
N PHE A 715 -7.18 -13.48 -11.07
CA PHE A 715 -7.24 -12.28 -11.90
C PHE A 715 -7.94 -11.10 -11.22
N ALA A 716 -8.40 -11.25 -9.98
CA ALA A 716 -9.01 -10.13 -9.27
C ALA A 716 -8.01 -8.98 -9.08
N ASN A 717 -8.45 -7.76 -9.40
CA ASN A 717 -7.65 -6.56 -9.15
C ASN A 717 -7.58 -6.26 -7.65
N ARG A 718 -6.38 -6.28 -7.10
CA ARG A 718 -6.12 -6.10 -5.66
C ARG A 718 -5.33 -4.85 -5.34
N HIS A 719 -4.53 -4.36 -6.30
CA HIS A 719 -3.78 -3.11 -6.23
C HIS A 719 -4.09 -2.26 -7.45
N ALA A 720 -4.53 -1.04 -7.20
CA ALA A 720 -4.97 -0.13 -8.26
C ALA A 720 -4.71 1.34 -7.85
N PRO A 721 -4.90 2.32 -8.76
CA PRO A 721 -4.93 3.71 -8.39
C PRO A 721 -5.95 3.96 -7.27
N SER A 722 -5.46 3.88 -6.02
CA SER A 722 -6.30 4.06 -4.83
C SER A 722 -6.84 5.50 -4.72
N LEU A 723 -6.12 6.44 -5.33
CA LEU A 723 -6.42 7.85 -5.54
C LEU A 723 -5.98 8.23 -6.95
N ARG A 724 -6.65 9.17 -7.60
CA ARG A 724 -6.15 9.93 -8.74
C ARG A 724 -6.37 11.41 -8.48
N MET A 725 -5.37 12.22 -8.81
CA MET A 725 -5.42 13.68 -8.71
C MET A 725 -4.81 14.30 -9.95
N VAL A 726 -5.43 15.37 -10.49
CA VAL A 726 -4.83 16.25 -11.47
C VAL A 726 -4.99 17.68 -10.97
N ALA A 727 -3.86 18.34 -10.69
CA ALA A 727 -3.81 19.73 -10.28
C ALA A 727 -3.50 20.62 -11.48
N ASP A 728 -4.30 21.68 -11.66
CA ASP A 728 -4.09 22.75 -12.64
C ASP A 728 -3.63 24.02 -11.92
N LEU A 729 -2.39 24.44 -12.19
CA LEU A 729 -1.80 25.63 -11.53
C LEU A 729 -2.21 26.94 -12.21
N ALA A 730 -2.96 26.89 -13.33
CA ALA A 730 -3.58 28.07 -13.92
C ALA A 730 -4.91 28.41 -13.25
N ASP A 731 -5.71 27.41 -12.92
CA ASP A 731 -6.94 27.50 -12.14
C ASP A 731 -7.01 26.38 -11.11
N PRO A 732 -6.49 26.61 -9.90
CA PRO A 732 -6.53 25.59 -8.85
C PRO A 732 -7.93 25.07 -8.54
N GLN A 733 -9.01 25.85 -8.79
CA GLN A 733 -10.39 25.41 -8.59
C GLN A 733 -10.90 24.46 -9.69
N ALA A 734 -10.21 24.38 -10.84
CA ALA A 734 -10.47 23.39 -11.88
C ALA A 734 -9.80 22.04 -11.61
N SER A 735 -8.86 21.97 -10.66
CA SER A 735 -8.21 20.71 -10.24
C SER A 735 -9.23 19.66 -9.84
N VAL A 736 -8.89 18.39 -10.05
CA VAL A 736 -9.80 17.26 -9.84
C VAL A 736 -9.13 16.12 -9.10
N PHE A 737 -9.92 15.32 -8.37
CA PHE A 737 -9.47 14.11 -7.73
C PHE A 737 -10.57 13.02 -7.68
N ILE A 738 -10.21 11.80 -7.38
CA ILE A 738 -11.12 10.70 -7.03
C ILE A 738 -10.34 9.61 -6.29
N HIS A 739 -11.01 8.88 -5.38
CA HIS A 739 -10.45 7.66 -4.81
C HIS A 739 -11.37 6.44 -5.02
N SER A 740 -10.84 5.25 -4.83
CA SER A 740 -11.46 4.00 -5.29
C SER A 740 -12.73 3.55 -4.54
N GLY A 741 -13.12 4.20 -3.45
CA GLY A 741 -14.28 3.81 -2.62
C GLY A 741 -15.28 4.92 -2.39
N GLY A 742 -15.37 5.43 -1.17
CA GLY A 742 -16.23 6.56 -0.79
C GLY A 742 -15.75 7.24 0.50
N GLN A 743 -16.25 8.45 0.79
CA GLN A 743 -15.85 9.23 1.95
C GLN A 743 -16.25 8.58 3.29
N SER A 744 -17.39 7.90 3.37
CA SER A 744 -17.83 7.26 4.60
C SER A 744 -17.30 5.84 4.75
N GLY A 745 -16.94 5.44 5.97
CA GLY A 745 -16.65 4.06 6.34
C GLY A 745 -17.88 3.27 6.78
N ASN A 746 -19.04 3.91 6.87
CA ASN A 746 -20.28 3.27 7.31
C ASN A 746 -21.09 2.76 6.11
N PRO A 747 -21.35 1.44 5.98
CA PRO A 747 -22.07 0.87 4.84
C PRO A 747 -23.52 1.36 4.70
N LEU A 748 -24.08 2.00 5.71
CA LEU A 748 -25.41 2.62 5.66
C LEU A 748 -25.40 4.02 5.02
N SER A 749 -24.24 4.60 4.79
CA SER A 749 -24.07 5.91 4.16
C SER A 749 -24.14 5.80 2.63
N ALA A 750 -24.79 6.77 1.98
CA ALA A 750 -24.72 6.93 0.53
C ALA A 750 -23.27 7.17 0.04
N HIS A 751 -22.41 7.72 0.89
CA HIS A 751 -21.01 7.98 0.57
C HIS A 751 -20.08 6.80 0.86
N TYR A 752 -20.56 5.61 1.20
CA TYR A 752 -19.72 4.43 1.41
C TYR A 752 -19.07 3.93 0.12
N ARG A 753 -19.85 3.92 -0.99
CA ARG A 753 -19.44 3.50 -2.33
C ARG A 753 -19.46 4.67 -3.32
N GLY A 754 -19.55 5.89 -2.83
CA GLY A 754 -19.93 7.07 -3.61
C GLY A 754 -19.04 7.37 -4.81
N PHE A 755 -17.78 6.93 -4.80
CA PHE A 755 -16.84 7.14 -5.90
C PHE A 755 -16.52 5.89 -6.72
N SER A 756 -16.85 4.68 -6.23
CA SER A 756 -16.33 3.44 -6.81
C SER A 756 -16.63 3.26 -8.29
N GLU A 757 -17.87 3.53 -8.71
CA GLU A 757 -18.29 3.40 -10.11
C GLU A 757 -17.66 4.50 -10.99
N ALA A 758 -17.65 5.75 -10.51
CA ALA A 758 -17.03 6.86 -11.21
C ALA A 758 -15.51 6.65 -11.37
N TRP A 759 -14.86 6.18 -10.30
CA TRP A 759 -13.44 5.79 -10.33
C TRP A 759 -13.16 4.71 -11.40
N ALA A 760 -13.98 3.67 -11.46
CA ALA A 760 -13.82 2.58 -12.43
C ALA A 760 -14.05 3.03 -13.89
N ARG A 761 -14.82 4.12 -14.11
CA ARG A 761 -15.01 4.76 -15.42
C ARG A 761 -13.96 5.84 -15.75
N GLY A 762 -13.01 6.14 -14.83
CA GLY A 762 -12.03 7.21 -15.04
C GLY A 762 -12.61 8.63 -14.88
N GLU A 763 -13.73 8.76 -14.17
CA GLU A 763 -14.35 10.05 -13.85
C GLU A 763 -13.74 10.65 -12.59
N TYR A 764 -13.99 11.94 -12.35
CA TYR A 764 -13.40 12.70 -11.25
C TYR A 764 -14.44 13.61 -10.60
N VAL A 765 -14.10 14.08 -9.40
CA VAL A 765 -14.82 15.16 -8.72
C VAL A 765 -13.90 16.39 -8.58
N PRO A 766 -14.44 17.61 -8.62
CA PRO A 766 -13.64 18.84 -8.55
C PRO A 766 -13.05 19.07 -7.16
N MET A 767 -11.83 19.61 -7.11
CA MET A 767 -11.15 20.05 -5.88
C MET A 767 -11.53 21.48 -5.53
N VAL A 768 -12.82 21.75 -5.31
CA VAL A 768 -13.32 23.09 -4.97
C VAL A 768 -12.93 23.42 -3.53
N SER A 769 -12.27 24.56 -3.32
CA SER A 769 -11.97 25.12 -1.99
C SER A 769 -12.64 26.48 -1.76
N GLU A 770 -13.18 27.09 -2.83
CA GLU A 770 -13.84 28.38 -2.76
C GLU A 770 -15.21 28.27 -2.06
N ARG A 771 -15.34 28.92 -0.91
CA ARG A 771 -16.53 28.88 -0.06
C ARG A 771 -17.83 29.22 -0.81
N ARG A 772 -17.81 30.25 -1.65
CA ARG A 772 -19.02 30.68 -2.38
C ARG A 772 -19.54 29.61 -3.33
N ARG A 773 -18.64 28.86 -3.96
CA ARG A 773 -19.01 27.72 -4.84
C ARG A 773 -19.62 26.59 -4.02
N LEU A 774 -19.03 26.27 -2.87
CA LEU A 774 -19.53 25.23 -1.97
C LEU A 774 -20.94 25.54 -1.46
N GLU A 775 -21.19 26.77 -1.04
CA GLU A 775 -22.49 27.24 -0.58
C GLU A 775 -23.55 27.25 -1.72
N ALA A 776 -23.14 27.67 -2.93
CA ALA A 776 -24.01 27.63 -4.11
C ALA A 776 -24.39 26.20 -4.52
N ASP A 777 -23.49 25.24 -4.33
CA ASP A 777 -23.72 23.81 -4.59
C ASP A 777 -24.50 23.10 -3.46
N GLY A 778 -24.95 23.84 -2.44
CA GLY A 778 -25.80 23.32 -1.36
C GLY A 778 -25.05 22.58 -0.28
N ALA A 779 -23.79 22.92 -0.01
CA ALA A 779 -23.00 22.30 1.06
C ALA A 779 -23.72 22.38 2.40
N GLN A 780 -23.74 21.27 3.15
CA GLN A 780 -24.29 21.19 4.50
C GLN A 780 -23.33 21.84 5.50
N ARG A 781 -23.83 22.64 6.41
CA ARG A 781 -23.03 23.41 7.35
C ARG A 781 -23.20 22.90 8.78
N LEU A 782 -22.11 22.40 9.37
CA LEU A 782 -21.99 22.05 10.78
C LEU A 782 -21.05 23.06 11.47
N VAL A 783 -21.45 23.52 12.66
CA VAL A 783 -20.61 24.40 13.48
C VAL A 783 -20.27 23.70 14.78
N LEU A 784 -18.96 23.52 15.03
CA LEU A 784 -18.44 23.07 16.33
C LEU A 784 -18.21 24.30 17.19
N ARG A 785 -18.93 24.41 18.29
CA ARG A 785 -18.82 25.54 19.24
C ARG A 785 -18.17 25.13 20.54
N PRO A 786 -17.32 26.01 21.12
CA PRO A 786 -16.82 25.76 22.48
C PRO A 786 -17.97 25.59 23.47
N ARG A 787 -17.89 24.50 24.25
CA ARG A 787 -18.78 24.34 25.40
C ARG A 787 -18.29 25.30 26.50
N LYS A 788 -19.20 26.18 26.96
CA LYS A 788 -18.94 27.09 28.08
C LYS A 788 -18.75 26.36 29.39
#